data_b736f7924d75605306fc7af6cfc49b8e
#
_entry.id   b736f7924d75605306fc7af6cfc49b8e
#
_cell.length_a   1.000
_cell.length_b   1.000
_cell.length_c   1.000
_cell.angle_alpha   90.00
_cell.angle_beta   90.00
_cell.angle_gamma   90.00
#
_symmetry.space_group_name_H-M   'P 1'
#
loop_
_entity.id
_entity.type
_entity.pdbx_description
1 polymer ?
#
loop_
_entity_poly.entity_id
_entity_poly.type
_entity_poly.pdbx_seq_one_letter_code
_entity_poly.pdbx_strand_id
1 'polypeptide(L)'
;MSQSTSGATASGPRRIAPGPISESASAPAAAQRRGRLPSRRIGVSVACEACRKRKTRCSGSRPKCLSCVQKGIDCHYTSANATETNSAVLKRKFREVKEKTSDYEEFYDSLRGLPDTDSQAIFQMIRGGADIKTVMRQIREGNLLLQLSLAPETQRRYDFPFVTTMPTILLTGDNLYLRSLIFEANFHDENQQQLNIPLNPISRTGSPQYIYTQPYHSAEIVNTRLSSVDISRWTAVTTDNELMRTLLHAYFLHEYSSYTSFQKDIFIQALTDGDKRFCSSLLVNAVLAEASHCYNGVQYREQFWNPENIGYRFLAEFRRLWELQSGRTDLPTLQAAMIVNGIYVNNGIDKLGLTYLDRAIAIAEDLQIFGDNSHIEDNTLRHARDFTAWCLYKYQTIMGYYYFKCPIITNPPAFPLPDPYSEPSWYGDFILKYPANNTFTSLYFPHFFNADAKFKVILNTIATLLFKPENVGRTLPDNVKSHLRAQLESWLAGLSVPLHPSNIVFPPQLRLHMEYHATILTLLQTPVDNDIPSAYMPIPNANENEQEAISAAMIRLETMVRIYYLRHSYESCNTYLTFFFSNVGFAALERLRSSEIDHERFKHLMSTLILCIKGLYDQGQHVHVASAVYRLLRNRLLPQDLRFLQGYIHWNITEDDDPLIISHVQSEWPIPIADRERDPEAAKLENLARRLNEMSVNSSRETSEENESETR
;
A
#
# COMPACT_ATOMS: atom_id res chain seq x y z
N MET A 1 -23.17 29.47 -57.25
CA MET A 1 -23.92 30.69 -56.78
C MET A 1 -23.72 30.75 -55.30
N SER A 2 -22.80 31.50 -54.89
CA SER A 2 -22.93 32.89 -54.32
C SER A 2 -23.29 32.85 -52.85
N GLN A 3 -22.30 33.13 -52.08
CA GLN A 3 -22.05 34.31 -51.20
C GLN A 3 -22.68 34.11 -49.81
N SER A 4 -22.16 34.41 -48.75
CA SER A 4 -21.00 35.12 -48.19
C SER A 4 -21.34 35.49 -46.75
N THR A 5 -20.41 35.51 -45.94
CA THR A 5 -19.85 36.40 -44.87
C THR A 5 -20.41 36.15 -43.50
N SER A 6 -19.68 36.11 -42.47
CA SER A 6 -18.60 36.76 -41.73
C SER A 6 -18.60 36.16 -40.36
N GLY A 7 -17.61 35.75 -39.68
CA GLY A 7 -16.47 36.46 -39.18
C GLY A 7 -16.57 36.68 -37.66
N ALA A 8 -15.94 35.85 -36.83
CA ALA A 8 -15.51 36.27 -35.49
C ALA A 8 -14.34 35.40 -35.01
N THR A 9 -13.25 36.05 -34.73
CA THR A 9 -11.95 35.52 -34.32
C THR A 9 -11.96 35.09 -32.85
N ALA A 10 -11.51 33.87 -32.58
CA ALA A 10 -11.06 33.45 -31.24
C ALA A 10 -9.60 33.05 -31.33
N SER A 11 -8.76 33.73 -30.58
CA SER A 11 -7.33 33.55 -30.47
C SER A 11 -7.01 32.31 -29.61
N GLY A 12 -6.40 31.31 -30.21
CA GLY A 12 -5.81 30.14 -29.50
C GLY A 12 -4.32 30.37 -29.20
N PRO A 13 -3.73 29.61 -28.27
CA PRO A 13 -2.36 29.85 -27.82
C PRO A 13 -1.32 29.37 -28.85
N ARG A 14 -0.27 30.19 -29.03
CA ARG A 14 0.84 29.96 -29.97
C ARG A 14 1.72 28.79 -29.53
N ARG A 15 1.91 27.81 -30.41
CA ARG A 15 2.94 26.79 -30.34
C ARG A 15 4.30 27.39 -30.62
N ILE A 16 5.31 27.09 -29.77
CA ILE A 16 6.72 27.43 -30.01
C ILE A 16 7.33 26.26 -30.79
N ALA A 17 7.88 26.53 -31.97
CA ALA A 17 8.62 25.60 -32.80
C ALA A 17 10.15 25.77 -32.56
N PRO A 18 10.95 24.69 -32.58
CA PRO A 18 12.40 24.81 -32.47
C PRO A 18 13.02 25.24 -33.81
N GLY A 19 13.98 26.17 -33.74
CA GLY A 19 14.73 26.67 -34.90
C GLY A 19 15.92 25.77 -35.23
N PRO A 20 16.42 25.82 -36.48
CA PRO A 20 17.44 24.88 -36.97
C PRO A 20 18.87 25.28 -36.60
N ILE A 21 19.68 24.23 -36.44
CA ILE A 21 21.15 24.27 -36.28
C ILE A 21 21.78 24.59 -37.64
N SER A 22 22.70 25.55 -37.70
CA SER A 22 23.57 25.71 -38.86
C SER A 22 25.04 25.81 -38.44
N GLU A 23 25.84 25.04 -39.13
CA GLU A 23 27.28 24.87 -38.99
C GLU A 23 28.11 26.08 -39.44
N SER A 24 29.35 26.05 -38.99
CA SER A 24 30.48 26.92 -39.14
C SER A 24 30.89 27.33 -40.55
N ALA A 25 31.38 28.56 -40.71
CA ALA A 25 32.50 28.85 -41.56
C ALA A 25 33.18 30.18 -41.17
N SER A 26 34.50 30.17 -41.28
CA SER A 26 35.60 31.05 -40.99
C SER A 26 35.52 32.53 -41.40
N ALA A 27 36.31 33.32 -40.65
CA ALA A 27 36.60 34.76 -40.75
C ALA A 27 37.23 35.23 -42.07
N PRO A 28 37.32 36.58 -42.34
CA PRO A 28 38.35 37.41 -41.72
C PRO A 28 37.96 38.88 -41.37
N ALA A 29 38.89 39.54 -40.73
CA ALA A 29 38.94 40.80 -40.06
C ALA A 29 38.49 42.09 -40.84
N ALA A 30 37.91 43.06 -40.17
CA ALA A 30 38.47 44.38 -39.88
C ALA A 30 37.40 45.41 -39.43
N ALA A 31 37.82 46.28 -38.55
CA ALA A 31 37.34 47.65 -38.29
C ALA A 31 36.33 47.90 -37.17
N GLN A 32 36.86 48.50 -36.15
CA GLN A 32 36.32 49.14 -34.98
C GLN A 32 35.07 49.99 -35.19
N ARG A 33 34.01 49.76 -34.45
CA ARG A 33 33.17 50.83 -33.88
C ARG A 33 32.69 50.40 -32.47
N ARG A 34 33.03 51.23 -31.48
CA ARG A 34 32.60 51.10 -30.09
C ARG A 34 31.08 51.25 -29.96
N GLY A 35 30.41 50.14 -29.80
CA GLY A 35 29.01 50.07 -29.35
C GLY A 35 28.97 49.40 -28.01
N ARG A 36 28.48 50.06 -26.96
CA ARG A 36 28.23 49.50 -25.64
C ARG A 36 27.29 48.27 -25.75
N LEU A 37 27.81 47.10 -25.50
CA LEU A 37 27.03 45.89 -25.28
C LEU A 37 26.15 46.05 -24.00
N PRO A 38 24.87 45.70 -24.03
CA PRO A 38 24.06 45.68 -22.83
C PRO A 38 24.56 44.55 -21.94
N SER A 39 25.13 44.89 -20.78
CA SER A 39 25.55 43.93 -19.78
C SER A 39 24.33 43.07 -19.39
N ARG A 40 24.40 41.76 -19.59
CA ARG A 40 23.45 40.78 -19.06
C ARG A 40 23.32 41.04 -17.57
N ARG A 41 22.16 41.57 -17.16
CA ARG A 41 21.87 41.82 -15.74
C ARG A 41 21.82 40.50 -15.04
N ILE A 42 22.87 40.16 -14.29
CA ILE A 42 22.86 39.04 -13.36
C ILE A 42 21.87 39.43 -12.26
N GLY A 43 20.69 38.82 -12.30
CA GLY A 43 19.69 38.99 -11.27
C GLY A 43 20.16 38.36 -9.97
N VAL A 44 20.11 39.12 -8.85
CA VAL A 44 20.41 38.58 -7.52
C VAL A 44 19.20 37.77 -7.08
N SER A 45 19.39 36.47 -6.80
CA SER A 45 18.33 35.55 -6.41
C SER A 45 17.67 35.96 -5.06
N VAL A 46 18.42 36.51 -4.12
CA VAL A 46 17.94 36.96 -2.81
C VAL A 46 18.63 38.25 -2.37
N ALA A 47 17.84 39.31 -2.11
CA ALA A 47 18.35 40.54 -1.48
C ALA A 47 18.38 40.40 0.06
N CYS A 48 19.40 41.01 0.70
CA CYS A 48 19.43 41.09 2.16
C CYS A 48 18.24 41.87 2.74
N GLU A 49 17.88 41.58 4.00
CA GLU A 49 16.71 42.19 4.65
C GLU A 49 16.73 43.73 4.64
N ALA A 50 17.88 44.33 4.91
CA ALA A 50 18.06 45.76 4.94
C ALA A 50 17.84 46.41 3.58
N CYS A 51 18.30 45.83 2.48
CA CYS A 51 18.05 46.30 1.13
C CYS A 51 16.60 46.06 0.71
N ARG A 52 15.99 44.98 1.13
CA ARG A 52 14.61 44.64 0.83
C ARG A 52 13.64 45.59 1.53
N LYS A 53 13.83 45.85 2.84
CA LYS A 53 13.00 46.83 3.57
C LYS A 53 13.09 48.23 2.95
N ARG A 54 14.28 48.65 2.47
CA ARG A 54 14.51 49.94 1.83
C ARG A 54 14.15 49.97 0.34
N LYS A 55 13.71 48.83 -0.24
CA LYS A 55 13.40 48.68 -1.68
C LYS A 55 14.58 49.14 -2.59
N THR A 56 15.83 48.94 -2.14
CA THR A 56 17.05 49.33 -2.86
C THR A 56 17.74 48.13 -3.48
N ARG A 57 18.52 48.35 -4.56
CA ARG A 57 19.26 47.27 -5.22
C ARG A 57 20.31 46.66 -4.28
N CYS A 58 20.29 45.37 -4.15
CA CYS A 58 21.26 44.58 -3.41
C CYS A 58 22.33 43.98 -4.33
N SER A 59 23.60 43.97 -3.94
CA SER A 59 24.67 43.29 -4.72
C SER A 59 24.66 41.77 -4.61
N GLY A 60 24.01 41.20 -3.56
CA GLY A 60 23.99 39.78 -3.33
C GLY A 60 25.28 39.20 -2.71
N SER A 61 26.32 40.03 -2.50
CA SER A 61 27.58 39.59 -1.91
C SER A 61 27.39 39.16 -0.47
N ARG A 62 28.03 38.03 -0.08
CA ARG A 62 27.97 37.51 1.28
C ARG A 62 29.36 37.57 1.96
N PRO A 63 29.48 37.75 3.24
CA PRO A 63 28.43 37.82 4.27
C PRO A 63 27.65 39.14 4.32
N LYS A 64 28.20 40.25 3.81
CA LYS A 64 27.56 41.58 3.78
C LYS A 64 27.51 42.10 2.34
N CYS A 65 26.37 42.64 1.91
CA CYS A 65 26.24 43.23 0.57
C CYS A 65 26.93 44.59 0.47
N LEU A 66 27.48 44.92 -0.69
CA LEU A 66 28.21 46.18 -0.93
C LEU A 66 27.39 47.43 -0.56
N SER A 67 26.09 47.45 -0.86
CA SER A 67 25.22 48.57 -0.49
C SER A 67 25.06 48.81 1.01
N CYS A 68 25.07 47.72 1.83
CA CYS A 68 25.02 47.83 3.27
C CYS A 68 26.38 48.19 3.87
N VAL A 69 27.46 47.66 3.34
CA VAL A 69 28.83 48.03 3.71
C VAL A 69 29.08 49.51 3.53
N GLN A 70 28.79 50.03 2.30
CA GLN A 70 28.94 51.48 1.97
C GLN A 70 28.11 52.42 2.85
N LYS A 71 26.99 51.94 3.41
CA LYS A 71 26.07 52.76 4.24
C LYS A 71 26.23 52.49 5.74
N GLY A 72 27.18 51.66 6.16
CA GLY A 72 27.40 51.29 7.57
C GLY A 72 26.22 50.63 8.24
N ILE A 73 25.38 49.89 7.47
CA ILE A 73 24.14 49.29 7.98
C ILE A 73 24.31 47.80 8.14
N ASP A 74 23.70 47.25 9.18
CA ASP A 74 23.70 45.84 9.46
C ASP A 74 23.06 45.04 8.30
N CYS A 75 23.75 44.01 7.80
CA CYS A 75 23.39 43.24 6.64
C CYS A 75 23.14 41.80 7.01
N HIS A 76 21.87 41.40 7.02
CA HIS A 76 21.46 40.05 7.31
C HIS A 76 20.70 39.43 6.12
N TYR A 77 21.03 38.16 5.79
CA TYR A 77 20.34 37.38 4.79
C TYR A 77 19.51 36.28 5.46
N THR A 78 18.23 36.16 5.07
CA THR A 78 17.29 35.18 5.60
C THR A 78 17.62 33.76 5.13
N SER A 79 18.24 33.61 3.95
CA SER A 79 18.66 32.33 3.38
C SER A 79 20.11 32.00 3.70
N ALA A 80 20.40 30.77 4.10
CA ALA A 80 21.76 30.28 4.34
C ALA A 80 22.57 30.20 3.03
N ASN A 81 21.93 29.74 1.95
CA ASN A 81 22.57 29.55 0.63
C ASN A 81 22.28 30.72 -0.32
N ALA A 82 23.25 31.01 -1.18
CA ALA A 82 23.13 32.12 -2.17
C ALA A 82 22.13 31.83 -3.30
N THR A 83 21.81 30.59 -3.55
CA THR A 83 20.88 30.12 -4.59
C THR A 83 19.43 29.94 -4.10
N GLU A 84 19.21 29.89 -2.78
CA GLU A 84 17.90 29.63 -2.19
C GLU A 84 17.01 30.88 -2.21
N THR A 85 15.83 30.80 -2.81
CA THR A 85 14.87 31.92 -2.88
C THR A 85 14.16 32.15 -1.53
N ASN A 86 13.72 33.39 -1.27
CA ASN A 86 12.95 33.68 -0.04
C ASN A 86 11.66 32.88 0.08
N SER A 87 11.04 32.51 -1.03
CA SER A 87 9.85 31.65 -1.05
C SER A 87 10.20 30.22 -0.60
N ALA A 88 11.34 29.70 -1.03
CA ALA A 88 11.83 28.38 -0.59
C ALA A 88 12.15 28.38 0.92
N VAL A 89 12.80 29.44 1.42
CA VAL A 89 13.06 29.59 2.86
C VAL A 89 11.76 29.65 3.66
N LEU A 90 10.77 30.38 3.17
CA LEU A 90 9.48 30.51 3.85
C LEU A 90 8.72 29.18 3.86
N LYS A 91 8.70 28.47 2.72
CA LYS A 91 8.11 27.12 2.63
C LYS A 91 8.79 26.13 3.55
N ARG A 92 10.13 26.15 3.62
CA ARG A 92 10.90 25.31 4.55
C ARG A 92 10.53 25.59 6.01
N LYS A 93 10.55 26.90 6.42
CA LYS A 93 10.15 27.28 7.79
C LYS A 93 8.69 26.92 8.10
N PHE A 94 7.79 27.06 7.15
CA PHE A 94 6.40 26.66 7.32
C PHE A 94 6.29 25.16 7.51
N ARG A 95 7.04 24.35 6.71
CA ARG A 95 7.10 22.89 6.87
C ARG A 95 7.66 22.50 8.24
N GLU A 96 8.79 23.11 8.66
CA GLU A 96 9.39 22.89 9.99
C GLU A 96 8.43 23.21 11.14
N VAL A 97 7.63 24.27 11.01
CA VAL A 97 6.61 24.64 12.02
C VAL A 97 5.47 23.63 11.99
N LYS A 98 4.97 23.26 10.80
CA LYS A 98 3.89 22.27 10.64
C LYS A 98 4.29 20.91 11.21
N GLU A 99 5.51 20.45 10.92
CA GLU A 99 6.07 19.20 11.46
C GLU A 99 6.14 19.24 12.99
N LYS A 100 6.66 20.34 13.56
CA LYS A 100 6.71 20.50 15.02
C LYS A 100 5.32 20.50 15.66
N THR A 101 4.35 21.17 15.03
CA THR A 101 2.96 21.19 15.54
C THR A 101 2.38 19.79 15.51
N SER A 102 2.56 19.06 14.41
CA SER A 102 2.15 17.65 14.29
C SER A 102 2.81 16.75 15.33
N ASP A 103 4.13 16.92 15.58
CA ASP A 103 4.84 16.18 16.62
C ASP A 103 4.28 16.45 18.02
N TYR A 104 3.86 17.70 18.32
CA TYR A 104 3.27 18.03 19.62
C TYR A 104 1.85 17.48 19.77
N GLU A 105 1.04 17.48 18.72
CA GLU A 105 -0.30 16.91 18.72
C GLU A 105 -0.22 15.38 18.92
N GLU A 106 0.60 14.70 18.15
CA GLU A 106 0.83 13.25 18.27
C GLU A 106 1.42 12.89 19.65
N PHE A 107 2.30 13.70 20.18
CA PHE A 107 2.84 13.54 21.52
C PHE A 107 1.76 13.65 22.60
N TYR A 108 0.88 14.65 22.51
CA TYR A 108 -0.22 14.83 23.44
C TYR A 108 -1.20 13.64 23.41
N ASP A 109 -1.53 13.19 22.23
CA ASP A 109 -2.43 12.04 22.05
C ASP A 109 -1.78 10.74 22.54
N SER A 110 -0.48 10.57 22.29
CA SER A 110 0.28 9.43 22.82
C SER A 110 0.27 9.41 24.35
N LEU A 111 0.50 10.55 25.01
CA LEU A 111 0.47 10.63 26.48
C LEU A 111 -0.90 10.29 27.08
N ARG A 112 -1.99 10.58 26.37
CA ARG A 112 -3.34 10.24 26.83
C ARG A 112 -3.64 8.74 26.78
N GLY A 113 -2.99 8.03 25.85
CA GLY A 113 -3.21 6.59 25.63
C GLY A 113 -2.21 5.68 26.32
N LEU A 114 -1.14 6.23 26.90
CA LEU A 114 -0.08 5.45 27.54
C LEU A 114 -0.42 5.13 29.00
N PRO A 115 -0.02 3.93 29.52
CA PRO A 115 -0.06 3.61 30.94
C PRO A 115 0.74 4.62 31.78
N ASP A 116 0.35 4.77 33.04
CA ASP A 116 0.99 5.74 33.96
C ASP A 116 2.50 5.56 34.10
N THR A 117 2.99 4.32 34.08
CA THR A 117 4.43 3.99 34.15
C THR A 117 5.22 4.56 32.97
N ASP A 118 4.66 4.47 31.78
CA ASP A 118 5.31 4.87 30.52
C ASP A 118 5.18 6.38 30.31
N SER A 119 4.03 6.93 30.67
CA SER A 119 3.82 8.38 30.73
C SER A 119 4.80 9.04 31.69
N GLN A 120 5.08 8.41 32.84
CA GLN A 120 6.08 8.87 33.79
C GLN A 120 7.51 8.80 33.24
N ALA A 121 7.87 7.74 32.51
CA ALA A 121 9.18 7.60 31.86
C ALA A 121 9.40 8.70 30.81
N ILE A 122 8.40 8.95 29.95
CA ILE A 122 8.42 10.02 28.96
C ILE A 122 8.51 11.39 29.64
N PHE A 123 7.75 11.59 30.72
CA PHE A 123 7.80 12.83 31.52
C PHE A 123 9.18 13.07 32.13
N GLN A 124 9.84 12.03 32.62
CA GLN A 124 11.20 12.10 33.13
C GLN A 124 12.22 12.49 32.05
N MET A 125 12.07 11.96 30.85
CA MET A 125 12.91 12.31 29.68
C MET A 125 12.77 13.80 29.33
N ILE A 126 11.54 14.31 29.29
CA ILE A 126 11.28 15.74 29.03
C ILE A 126 11.89 16.61 30.12
N ARG A 127 11.76 16.21 31.40
CA ARG A 127 12.41 16.92 32.53
C ARG A 127 13.92 16.84 32.46
N GLY A 128 14.47 15.79 31.86
CA GLY A 128 15.90 15.63 31.56
C GLY A 128 16.38 16.47 30.37
N GLY A 129 15.50 17.24 29.73
CA GLY A 129 15.85 18.17 28.65
C GLY A 129 15.82 17.55 27.25
N ALA A 130 15.22 16.38 27.07
CA ALA A 130 15.05 15.77 25.72
C ALA A 130 14.12 16.66 24.86
N ASP A 131 14.51 16.91 23.61
CA ASP A 131 13.70 17.66 22.64
C ASP A 131 12.54 16.79 22.11
N ILE A 132 11.49 17.46 21.62
CA ILE A 132 10.28 16.77 21.12
C ILE A 132 10.58 15.77 20.00
N LYS A 133 11.53 16.05 19.13
CA LYS A 133 11.91 15.15 18.04
C LYS A 133 12.56 13.86 18.56
N THR A 134 13.38 13.96 19.58
CA THR A 134 14.00 12.82 20.26
C THR A 134 12.94 11.99 20.98
N VAL A 135 12.01 12.64 21.69
CA VAL A 135 10.90 11.97 22.37
C VAL A 135 9.99 11.29 21.36
N MET A 136 9.59 11.99 20.29
CA MET A 136 8.75 11.42 19.24
C MET A 136 9.44 10.32 18.46
N ARG A 137 10.74 10.43 18.20
CA ARG A 137 11.50 9.35 17.60
C ARG A 137 11.49 8.12 18.52
N GLN A 138 11.70 8.27 19.81
CA GLN A 138 11.61 7.17 20.78
C GLN A 138 10.20 6.59 20.90
N ILE A 139 9.16 7.39 20.74
CA ILE A 139 7.77 6.93 20.72
C ILE A 139 7.48 6.20 19.40
N ARG A 140 7.91 6.71 18.26
CA ARG A 140 7.65 6.15 16.90
C ARG A 140 8.58 5.00 16.55
N GLU A 141 9.86 5.13 16.78
CA GLU A 141 10.86 4.07 16.52
C GLU A 141 10.85 3.04 17.65
N GLY A 142 10.05 3.37 18.69
CA GLY A 142 9.94 2.68 19.93
C GLY A 142 11.30 2.42 20.54
N ASN A 143 11.57 3.06 21.67
CA ASN A 143 12.43 2.34 22.58
C ASN A 143 11.75 0.96 22.71
N LEU A 144 12.35 -0.05 22.11
CA LEU A 144 11.79 -1.40 21.98
C LEU A 144 11.42 -1.97 23.36
N LEU A 145 12.09 -1.49 24.42
CA LEU A 145 11.73 -1.76 25.80
C LEU A 145 10.38 -1.12 26.20
N LEU A 146 10.05 0.06 25.65
CA LEU A 146 8.75 0.68 25.84
C LEU A 146 7.66 -0.04 25.04
N GLN A 147 7.96 -0.45 23.81
CA GLN A 147 7.03 -1.26 23.00
C GLN A 147 6.86 -2.69 23.53
N LEU A 148 7.82 -3.20 24.30
CA LEU A 148 7.73 -4.52 24.95
C LEU A 148 7.05 -4.46 26.32
N SER A 149 7.14 -3.33 27.01
CA SER A 149 6.36 -3.09 28.23
C SER A 149 4.92 -2.68 27.92
N LEU A 150 4.65 -2.15 26.73
CA LEU A 150 3.30 -1.90 26.24
C LEU A 150 2.74 -3.23 25.76
N ALA A 151 1.70 -3.72 26.41
CA ALA A 151 0.89 -4.77 25.85
C ALA A 151 0.46 -4.35 24.43
N PRO A 152 0.42 -5.23 23.43
CA PRO A 152 0.05 -4.88 22.05
C PRO A 152 -1.26 -4.11 21.98
N GLU A 153 -2.15 -4.36 22.92
CA GLU A 153 -3.45 -3.74 23.09
C GLU A 153 -3.37 -2.27 23.48
N THR A 154 -2.28 -1.82 24.09
CA THR A 154 -2.10 -0.42 24.55
C THR A 154 -1.49 0.49 23.50
N GLN A 155 -1.05 -0.05 22.38
CA GLN A 155 -0.63 0.74 21.20
C GLN A 155 -1.80 1.29 20.39
N ARG A 156 -3.02 1.17 20.91
CA ARG A 156 -4.23 1.65 20.23
C ARG A 156 -4.21 3.16 20.15
N ARG A 157 -4.17 3.65 18.92
CA ARG A 157 -4.37 5.07 18.64
C ARG A 157 -5.84 5.47 18.66
N TYR A 158 -6.73 4.49 18.65
CA TYR A 158 -8.18 4.69 18.59
C TYR A 158 -8.87 3.79 19.59
N ASP A 159 -9.73 4.37 20.38
CA ASP A 159 -10.66 3.66 21.23
C ASP A 159 -11.96 3.45 20.45
N PHE A 160 -12.43 2.21 20.31
CA PHE A 160 -13.62 1.88 19.56
C PHE A 160 -14.43 0.77 20.27
N PRO A 161 -15.71 0.62 19.96
CA PRO A 161 -16.53 -0.45 20.57
C PRO A 161 -15.88 -1.83 20.36
N PHE A 162 -15.91 -2.67 21.39
CA PHE A 162 -15.32 -4.01 21.41
C PHE A 162 -13.78 -4.06 21.19
N VAL A 163 -13.08 -3.07 21.68
CA VAL A 163 -11.60 -3.06 21.65
C VAL A 163 -11.02 -4.15 22.56
N THR A 164 -11.56 -4.30 23.77
CA THR A 164 -11.06 -5.26 24.78
C THR A 164 -11.79 -6.60 24.74
N THR A 165 -12.96 -6.65 24.09
CA THR A 165 -13.80 -7.84 24.02
C THR A 165 -14.15 -8.15 22.56
N MET A 166 -14.45 -9.41 22.27
CA MET A 166 -14.99 -9.79 20.97
C MET A 166 -16.51 -9.61 20.96
N PRO A 167 -17.10 -9.03 19.90
CA PRO A 167 -18.58 -8.98 19.78
C PRO A 167 -19.21 -10.37 19.91
N THR A 168 -20.32 -10.47 20.64
CA THR A 168 -21.01 -11.75 20.88
C THR A 168 -21.42 -12.47 19.60
N ILE A 169 -21.75 -11.73 18.55
CA ILE A 169 -22.10 -12.26 17.22
C ILE A 169 -20.96 -13.04 16.55
N LEU A 170 -19.70 -12.73 16.89
CA LEU A 170 -18.50 -13.40 16.37
C LEU A 170 -18.10 -14.61 17.21
N LEU A 171 -18.64 -14.74 18.43
CA LEU A 171 -18.34 -15.84 19.38
C LEU A 171 -19.13 -17.10 19.06
N THR A 172 -19.07 -17.58 17.82
CA THR A 172 -19.74 -18.83 17.42
C THR A 172 -18.84 -20.03 17.69
N GLY A 173 -19.43 -21.15 18.11
CA GLY A 173 -18.67 -22.36 18.49
C GLY A 173 -17.87 -23.01 17.34
N ASP A 174 -18.25 -22.71 16.09
CA ASP A 174 -17.63 -23.16 14.85
C ASP A 174 -16.56 -22.19 14.32
N ASN A 175 -16.37 -21.02 14.96
CA ASN A 175 -15.35 -20.06 14.56
C ASN A 175 -13.95 -20.51 14.96
N LEU A 176 -13.23 -21.11 14.02
CA LEU A 176 -11.92 -21.72 14.20
C LEU A 176 -10.86 -20.74 14.74
N TYR A 177 -11.01 -19.45 14.46
CA TYR A 177 -10.02 -18.42 14.79
C TYR A 177 -10.09 -17.96 16.25
N LEU A 178 -11.15 -18.27 16.98
CA LEU A 178 -11.26 -18.02 18.43
C LEU A 178 -10.37 -18.95 19.27
N ARG A 179 -9.72 -19.93 18.63
CA ARG A 179 -8.75 -20.84 19.25
C ARG A 179 -7.35 -20.66 18.67
N SER A 180 -7.12 -19.58 17.95
CA SER A 180 -5.81 -19.28 17.34
C SER A 180 -4.86 -18.67 18.37
N LEU A 181 -3.55 -18.90 18.16
CA LEU A 181 -2.52 -18.28 18.99
C LEU A 181 -2.60 -16.77 19.02
N ILE A 182 -2.96 -16.15 17.88
CA ILE A 182 -3.14 -14.70 17.81
C ILE A 182 -4.36 -14.22 18.60
N PHE A 183 -5.44 -14.98 18.65
CA PHE A 183 -6.60 -14.67 19.48
C PHE A 183 -6.27 -14.79 20.98
N GLU A 184 -5.65 -15.88 21.39
CA GLU A 184 -5.22 -16.08 22.77
C GLU A 184 -4.28 -14.96 23.24
N ALA A 185 -3.35 -14.54 22.39
CA ALA A 185 -2.44 -13.44 22.70
C ALA A 185 -3.14 -12.09 22.94
N ASN A 186 -4.30 -11.86 22.30
CA ASN A 186 -5.04 -10.60 22.42
C ASN A 186 -6.06 -10.58 23.56
N PHE A 187 -6.62 -11.74 23.96
CA PHE A 187 -7.78 -11.82 24.85
C PHE A 187 -7.54 -12.74 26.06
N HIS A 188 -6.29 -12.92 26.47
CA HIS A 188 -5.91 -13.95 27.46
C HIS A 188 -6.53 -13.80 28.86
N ASP A 189 -6.85 -12.58 29.34
CA ASP A 189 -7.19 -12.36 30.75
C ASP A 189 -8.67 -12.32 31.10
N GLU A 190 -9.59 -11.97 30.20
CA GLU A 190 -10.97 -11.66 30.58
C GLU A 190 -12.03 -12.65 30.08
N ASN A 191 -11.80 -13.38 29.00
CA ASN A 191 -12.84 -14.19 28.34
C ASN A 191 -12.83 -15.68 28.66
N GLN A 192 -11.87 -16.19 29.43
CA GLN A 192 -11.82 -17.62 29.79
C GLN A 192 -13.02 -18.08 30.62
N GLN A 193 -13.69 -17.18 31.32
CA GLN A 193 -14.87 -17.52 32.14
C GLN A 193 -16.18 -17.55 31.33
N GLN A 194 -16.23 -16.90 30.17
CA GLN A 194 -17.43 -16.83 29.32
C GLN A 194 -17.48 -17.89 28.22
N LEU A 195 -16.32 -18.33 27.75
CA LEU A 195 -16.20 -19.37 26.74
C LEU A 195 -15.87 -20.69 27.44
N ASN A 196 -16.85 -21.59 27.58
CA ASN A 196 -16.63 -22.99 27.97
C ASN A 196 -15.86 -23.78 26.89
N ILE A 197 -14.74 -23.24 26.40
CA ILE A 197 -13.89 -23.85 25.38
C ILE A 197 -12.76 -24.61 26.09
N PRO A 198 -12.65 -25.94 25.91
CA PRO A 198 -11.54 -26.70 26.50
C PRO A 198 -10.23 -26.25 25.88
N LEU A 199 -9.33 -25.69 26.70
CA LEU A 199 -7.97 -25.33 26.31
C LEU A 199 -7.18 -26.57 25.91
N ASN A 200 -6.54 -26.53 24.76
CA ASN A 200 -5.62 -27.58 24.31
C ASN A 200 -4.37 -27.62 25.22
N PRO A 201 -4.03 -28.76 25.87
CA PRO A 201 -2.98 -28.82 26.89
C PRO A 201 -1.53 -28.82 26.33
N ILE A 202 -1.31 -28.52 25.04
CA ILE A 202 -0.01 -28.69 24.37
C ILE A 202 1.00 -27.57 24.68
N SER A 203 0.60 -26.46 25.32
CA SER A 203 1.45 -25.26 25.43
C SER A 203 2.14 -25.03 26.79
N ARG A 204 2.26 -25.99 27.67
CA ARG A 204 2.70 -25.73 29.07
C ARG A 204 4.16 -26.04 29.42
N THR A 205 5.04 -26.26 28.47
CA THR A 205 6.47 -26.45 28.78
C THR A 205 7.35 -25.49 27.99
N GLY A 206 7.73 -24.38 28.62
CA GLY A 206 8.90 -23.59 28.26
C GLY A 206 8.64 -22.44 27.26
N SER A 207 8.29 -21.27 27.76
CA SER A 207 8.46 -19.90 27.18
C SER A 207 8.34 -19.61 25.68
N PRO A 208 7.38 -20.13 24.90
CA PRO A 208 7.07 -19.56 23.58
C PRO A 208 6.21 -18.31 23.64
N GLN A 209 5.57 -17.99 24.78
CA GLN A 209 4.58 -16.92 24.91
C GLN A 209 5.09 -15.54 24.49
N TYR A 210 6.36 -15.23 24.68
CA TYR A 210 6.90 -13.91 24.32
C TYR A 210 7.04 -13.65 22.81
N ILE A 211 7.18 -14.67 21.99
CA ILE A 211 7.31 -14.51 20.52
C ILE A 211 5.99 -14.04 19.92
N TYR A 212 4.88 -14.50 20.45
CA TYR A 212 3.53 -14.19 19.96
C TYR A 212 3.00 -12.84 20.45
N THR A 213 3.71 -12.21 21.40
CA THR A 213 3.32 -10.90 21.92
C THR A 213 3.98 -9.71 21.21
N GLN A 214 4.82 -9.92 20.20
CA GLN A 214 5.51 -8.84 19.50
C GLN A 214 4.84 -8.50 18.18
N PRO A 215 4.58 -7.20 17.89
CA PRO A 215 3.98 -6.81 16.64
C PRO A 215 4.93 -7.06 15.46
N TYR A 216 4.38 -7.52 14.34
CA TYR A 216 5.16 -7.93 13.18
C TYR A 216 6.07 -6.82 12.63
N HIS A 217 5.60 -5.58 12.66
CA HIS A 217 6.36 -4.43 12.14
C HIS A 217 7.63 -4.08 12.92
N SER A 218 7.78 -4.62 14.14
CA SER A 218 9.01 -4.45 14.94
C SER A 218 10.07 -5.52 14.65
N ALA A 219 9.75 -6.48 13.78
CA ALA A 219 10.69 -7.52 13.40
C ALA A 219 11.71 -7.02 12.38
N GLU A 220 12.92 -7.56 12.44
CA GLU A 220 13.96 -7.39 11.43
C GLU A 220 14.20 -8.71 10.70
N ILE A 221 14.37 -8.66 9.39
CA ILE A 221 14.76 -9.82 8.61
C ILE A 221 16.26 -10.06 8.80
N VAL A 222 16.61 -11.28 9.19
CA VAL A 222 18.00 -11.66 9.37
C VAL A 222 18.60 -12.07 8.04
N ASN A 223 19.46 -11.19 7.49
CA ASN A 223 20.26 -11.51 6.31
C ASN A 223 21.56 -10.71 6.33
N THR A 224 22.69 -11.40 6.54
CA THR A 224 24.01 -10.77 6.69
C THR A 224 24.48 -10.08 5.42
N ARG A 225 24.11 -10.58 4.24
CA ARG A 225 24.47 -9.97 2.96
C ARG A 225 23.72 -8.67 2.73
N LEU A 226 22.42 -8.65 3.06
CA LEU A 226 21.59 -7.45 2.91
C LEU A 226 22.09 -6.30 3.76
N SER A 227 22.65 -6.58 4.94
CA SER A 227 23.18 -5.55 5.85
C SER A 227 24.46 -4.87 5.34
N SER A 228 25.20 -5.49 4.40
CA SER A 228 26.50 -4.99 3.93
C SER A 228 26.56 -4.66 2.43
N VAL A 229 25.51 -4.99 1.67
CA VAL A 229 25.51 -4.84 0.20
C VAL A 229 25.66 -3.39 -0.25
N ASP A 230 26.46 -3.17 -1.30
CA ASP A 230 26.56 -1.89 -2.00
C ASP A 230 25.53 -1.84 -3.14
N ILE A 231 24.44 -1.11 -2.91
CA ILE A 231 23.31 -0.97 -3.84
C ILE A 231 23.53 0.20 -4.79
N SER A 232 24.35 1.19 -4.41
CA SER A 232 24.58 2.42 -5.18
C SER A 232 25.10 2.16 -6.60
N ARG A 233 25.76 1.03 -6.83
CA ARG A 233 26.22 0.61 -8.17
C ARG A 233 25.09 0.22 -9.14
N TRP A 234 23.85 0.02 -8.63
CA TRP A 234 22.72 -0.43 -9.42
C TRP A 234 21.73 0.69 -9.78
N THR A 235 21.86 1.85 -9.15
CA THR A 235 20.96 2.98 -9.37
C THR A 235 21.70 4.30 -9.47
N ALA A 236 21.15 5.22 -10.27
CA ALA A 236 21.65 6.60 -10.36
C ALA A 236 20.84 7.58 -9.48
N VAL A 237 19.83 7.10 -8.75
CA VAL A 237 18.88 7.95 -8.00
C VAL A 237 19.52 8.51 -6.72
N THR A 238 20.27 7.67 -6.01
CA THR A 238 20.93 8.03 -4.75
C THR A 238 22.16 7.16 -4.52
N THR A 239 23.12 7.67 -3.75
CA THR A 239 24.29 6.93 -3.26
C THR A 239 24.15 6.49 -1.80
N ASP A 240 23.01 6.78 -1.17
CA ASP A 240 22.72 6.42 0.21
C ASP A 240 22.38 4.93 0.33
N ASN A 241 23.40 4.13 0.61
CA ASN A 241 23.27 2.68 0.79
C ASN A 241 22.49 2.31 2.07
N GLU A 242 22.52 3.14 3.10
CA GLU A 242 21.78 2.89 4.36
C GLU A 242 20.28 2.98 4.10
N LEU A 243 19.84 4.05 3.47
CA LEU A 243 18.44 4.20 3.05
C LEU A 243 17.99 3.03 2.17
N MET A 244 18.77 2.68 1.14
CA MET A 244 18.39 1.60 0.22
C MET A 244 18.32 0.23 0.89
N ARG A 245 19.19 -0.07 1.85
CA ARG A 245 19.13 -1.30 2.66
C ARG A 245 17.87 -1.31 3.53
N THR A 246 17.54 -0.18 4.16
CA THR A 246 16.32 -0.02 4.96
C THR A 246 15.07 -0.23 4.10
N LEU A 247 15.04 0.32 2.89
CA LEU A 247 13.95 0.09 1.93
C LEU A 247 13.82 -1.40 1.58
N LEU A 248 14.92 -2.09 1.28
CA LEU A 248 14.88 -3.52 0.98
C LEU A 248 14.43 -4.36 2.19
N HIS A 249 14.82 -4.00 3.41
CA HIS A 249 14.31 -4.65 4.62
C HIS A 249 12.79 -4.49 4.74
N ALA A 250 12.27 -3.29 4.55
CA ALA A 250 10.82 -3.02 4.57
C ALA A 250 10.09 -3.79 3.47
N TYR A 251 10.63 -3.85 2.25
CA TYR A 251 10.06 -4.62 1.15
C TYR A 251 9.96 -6.10 1.47
N PHE A 252 11.04 -6.72 1.93
CA PHE A 252 11.05 -8.13 2.26
C PHE A 252 10.14 -8.47 3.45
N LEU A 253 10.01 -7.55 4.42
CA LEU A 253 9.14 -7.75 5.58
C LEU A 253 7.66 -7.63 5.20
N HIS A 254 7.27 -6.61 4.45
CA HIS A 254 5.87 -6.25 4.29
C HIS A 254 5.26 -6.70 2.96
N GLU A 255 5.98 -6.57 1.83
CA GLU A 255 5.41 -6.74 0.51
C GLU A 255 5.76 -8.09 -0.15
N TYR A 256 6.99 -8.53 0.00
CA TYR A 256 7.51 -9.69 -0.72
C TYR A 256 6.66 -10.97 -0.55
N SER A 257 6.14 -11.24 0.63
CA SER A 257 5.27 -12.40 0.85
C SER A 257 3.92 -12.27 0.12
N SER A 258 3.46 -11.04 -0.12
CA SER A 258 2.20 -10.77 -0.80
C SER A 258 2.34 -10.90 -2.32
N TYR A 259 3.38 -10.29 -2.89
CA TYR A 259 3.65 -10.25 -4.32
C TYR A 259 5.07 -10.72 -4.64
N THR A 260 5.35 -11.99 -4.36
CA THR A 260 6.63 -12.59 -4.65
C THR A 260 6.90 -12.57 -6.16
N SER A 261 8.02 -11.98 -6.60
CA SER A 261 8.38 -11.87 -8.02
C SER A 261 9.66 -12.62 -8.40
N PHE A 262 10.50 -12.94 -7.42
CA PHE A 262 11.79 -13.62 -7.59
C PHE A 262 12.15 -14.40 -6.33
N GLN A 263 13.11 -15.33 -6.41
CA GLN A 263 13.63 -16.01 -5.24
C GLN A 263 14.61 -15.10 -4.49
N LYS A 264 14.29 -14.80 -3.21
CA LYS A 264 14.97 -13.78 -2.38
C LYS A 264 16.48 -13.99 -2.29
N ASP A 265 16.91 -15.22 -2.00
CA ASP A 265 18.31 -15.49 -1.71
C ASP A 265 19.16 -15.44 -2.97
N ILE A 266 18.63 -15.90 -4.12
CA ILE A 266 19.26 -15.75 -5.44
C ILE A 266 19.41 -14.27 -5.80
N PHE A 267 18.34 -13.47 -5.58
CA PHE A 267 18.38 -12.03 -5.85
C PHE A 267 19.41 -11.32 -4.98
N ILE A 268 19.41 -11.56 -3.66
CA ILE A 268 20.35 -10.91 -2.73
C ILE A 268 21.80 -11.32 -3.05
N GLN A 269 22.04 -12.59 -3.38
CA GLN A 269 23.34 -13.07 -3.83
C GLN A 269 23.81 -12.31 -5.08
N ALA A 270 22.94 -12.28 -6.11
CA ALA A 270 23.26 -11.62 -7.38
C ALA A 270 23.45 -10.10 -7.22
N LEU A 271 22.65 -9.47 -6.34
CA LEU A 271 22.77 -8.07 -5.98
C LEU A 271 24.17 -7.77 -5.38
N THR A 272 24.65 -8.69 -4.53
CA THR A 272 25.98 -8.58 -3.87
C THR A 272 27.12 -8.87 -4.84
N ASP A 273 27.02 -9.94 -5.61
CA ASP A 273 28.10 -10.42 -6.47
C ASP A 273 28.18 -9.67 -7.82
N GLY A 274 27.11 -8.96 -8.20
CA GLY A 274 27.01 -8.30 -9.50
C GLY A 274 26.58 -9.22 -10.64
N ASP A 275 25.92 -10.34 -10.33
CA ASP A 275 25.47 -11.30 -11.34
C ASP A 275 24.23 -10.80 -12.08
N LYS A 276 24.46 -10.38 -13.33
CA LYS A 276 23.40 -9.81 -14.19
C LYS A 276 22.38 -10.81 -14.70
N ARG A 277 22.57 -12.11 -14.48
CA ARG A 277 21.60 -13.14 -14.85
C ARG A 277 20.36 -13.10 -13.95
N PHE A 278 20.53 -12.71 -12.67
CA PHE A 278 19.47 -12.71 -11.65
C PHE A 278 19.22 -11.33 -11.03
N CYS A 279 20.04 -10.33 -11.33
CA CYS A 279 19.89 -8.96 -10.86
C CYS A 279 20.27 -7.97 -11.98
N SER A 280 19.54 -6.87 -12.08
CA SER A 280 19.82 -5.79 -13.03
C SER A 280 19.46 -4.44 -12.43
N SER A 281 20.05 -3.34 -12.95
CA SER A 281 19.67 -1.99 -12.55
C SER A 281 18.17 -1.74 -12.74
N LEU A 282 17.58 -2.33 -13.78
CA LEU A 282 16.14 -2.26 -14.03
C LEU A 282 15.35 -2.88 -12.86
N LEU A 283 15.68 -4.12 -12.47
CA LEU A 283 15.01 -4.84 -11.37
C LEU A 283 15.24 -4.13 -10.03
N VAL A 284 16.45 -3.67 -9.74
CA VAL A 284 16.75 -2.98 -8.47
C VAL A 284 15.94 -1.69 -8.32
N ASN A 285 15.81 -0.88 -9.39
CA ASN A 285 15.01 0.34 -9.33
C ASN A 285 13.51 0.03 -9.20
N ALA A 286 12.99 -1.04 -9.81
CA ALA A 286 11.62 -1.50 -9.61
C ALA A 286 11.38 -1.91 -8.14
N VAL A 287 12.26 -2.72 -7.57
CA VAL A 287 12.17 -3.16 -6.16
C VAL A 287 12.26 -1.99 -5.19
N LEU A 288 13.19 -1.03 -5.41
CA LEU A 288 13.33 0.15 -4.54
C LEU A 288 12.13 1.11 -4.66
N ALA A 289 11.52 1.22 -5.84
CA ALA A 289 10.29 1.99 -6.02
C ALA A 289 9.14 1.39 -5.20
N GLU A 290 8.93 0.08 -5.27
CA GLU A 290 7.91 -0.62 -4.48
C GLU A 290 8.24 -0.57 -2.98
N ALA A 291 9.49 -0.78 -2.60
CA ALA A 291 9.98 -0.70 -1.23
C ALA A 291 9.69 0.66 -0.56
N SER A 292 9.63 1.72 -1.36
CA SER A 292 9.35 3.08 -0.86
C SER A 292 7.93 3.22 -0.31
N HIS A 293 6.97 2.42 -0.77
CA HIS A 293 5.63 2.35 -0.20
C HIS A 293 5.62 1.68 1.18
N CYS A 294 6.56 0.76 1.43
CA CYS A 294 6.61 -0.04 2.65
C CYS A 294 7.30 0.67 3.82
N TYR A 295 8.16 1.64 3.58
CA TYR A 295 8.96 2.28 4.61
C TYR A 295 8.34 3.59 5.11
N ASN A 296 7.98 3.64 6.39
CA ASN A 296 7.32 4.80 7.01
C ASN A 296 8.18 6.08 7.03
N GLY A 297 9.50 5.97 6.88
CA GLY A 297 10.41 7.11 6.78
C GLY A 297 10.36 7.86 5.43
N VAL A 298 9.72 7.30 4.41
CA VAL A 298 9.53 7.98 3.12
C VAL A 298 8.35 8.93 3.23
N GLN A 299 8.59 10.21 2.95
CA GLN A 299 7.54 11.23 2.91
C GLN A 299 6.78 11.18 1.58
N TYR A 300 5.47 11.49 1.61
CA TYR A 300 4.58 11.56 0.44
C TYR A 300 4.56 10.27 -0.41
N ARG A 301 4.75 9.11 0.22
CA ARG A 301 4.85 7.82 -0.48
C ARG A 301 3.57 7.44 -1.24
N GLU A 302 2.42 7.93 -0.80
CA GLU A 302 1.13 7.78 -1.46
C GLU A 302 0.95 8.70 -2.68
N GLN A 303 1.76 9.78 -2.77
CA GLN A 303 1.71 10.76 -3.87
C GLN A 303 2.67 10.34 -4.99
N PHE A 304 2.26 9.37 -5.77
CA PHE A 304 3.08 8.81 -6.85
C PHE A 304 3.45 9.81 -7.95
N TRP A 305 2.79 10.99 -8.00
CA TRP A 305 3.08 12.09 -8.94
C TRP A 305 4.08 13.12 -8.38
N ASN A 306 4.43 13.03 -7.11
CA ASN A 306 5.28 14.02 -6.43
C ASN A 306 6.77 13.72 -6.67
N PRO A 307 7.53 14.59 -7.35
CA PRO A 307 8.95 14.37 -7.64
C PRO A 307 9.86 14.42 -6.38
N GLU A 308 9.37 14.90 -5.24
CA GLU A 308 10.08 14.84 -3.96
C GLU A 308 10.02 13.43 -3.36
N ASN A 309 9.08 12.60 -3.79
CA ASN A 309 8.96 11.20 -3.39
C ASN A 309 10.12 10.38 -3.99
N ILE A 310 10.88 9.69 -3.15
CA ILE A 310 11.99 8.85 -3.61
C ILE A 310 11.52 7.67 -4.47
N GLY A 311 10.33 7.12 -4.18
CA GLY A 311 9.70 6.07 -4.98
C GLY A 311 9.39 6.52 -6.40
N TYR A 312 8.89 7.76 -6.57
CA TYR A 312 8.75 8.38 -7.90
C TYR A 312 10.08 8.43 -8.65
N ARG A 313 11.17 8.78 -7.97
CA ARG A 313 12.50 8.89 -8.60
C ARG A 313 13.06 7.53 -9.02
N PHE A 314 12.88 6.48 -8.21
CA PHE A 314 13.24 5.11 -8.60
C PHE A 314 12.39 4.62 -9.77
N LEU A 315 11.08 4.90 -9.77
CA LEU A 315 10.19 4.54 -10.88
C LEU A 315 10.53 5.31 -12.16
N ALA A 316 10.93 6.57 -12.07
CA ALA A 316 11.41 7.35 -13.21
C ALA A 316 12.72 6.77 -13.80
N GLU A 317 13.66 6.35 -12.94
CA GLU A 317 14.89 5.69 -13.39
C GLU A 317 14.59 4.31 -14.02
N PHE A 318 13.66 3.54 -13.43
CA PHE A 318 13.16 2.32 -14.05
C PHE A 318 12.63 2.59 -15.47
N ARG A 319 11.76 3.59 -15.66
CA ARG A 319 11.20 3.95 -16.98
C ARG A 319 12.28 4.31 -17.98
N ARG A 320 13.26 5.11 -17.55
CA ARG A 320 14.41 5.48 -18.38
C ARG A 320 15.19 4.24 -18.84
N LEU A 321 15.46 3.30 -17.93
CA LEU A 321 16.17 2.05 -18.21
C LEU A 321 15.32 1.12 -19.10
N TRP A 322 14.02 1.07 -18.87
CA TRP A 322 13.07 0.28 -19.66
C TRP A 322 13.08 0.66 -21.13
N GLU A 323 13.02 1.96 -21.41
CA GLU A 323 13.10 2.47 -22.79
C GLU A 323 14.47 2.18 -23.45
N LEU A 324 15.56 2.35 -22.69
CA LEU A 324 16.91 2.07 -23.20
C LEU A 324 17.17 0.58 -23.47
N GLN A 325 16.46 -0.31 -22.80
CA GLN A 325 16.58 -1.76 -22.90
C GLN A 325 15.42 -2.41 -23.64
N SER A 326 14.71 -1.63 -24.45
CA SER A 326 13.55 -2.09 -25.20
C SER A 326 13.87 -3.37 -26.01
N GLY A 327 13.01 -4.38 -25.86
CA GLY A 327 13.18 -5.68 -26.53
C GLY A 327 14.02 -6.72 -25.77
N ARG A 328 14.59 -6.39 -24.61
CA ARG A 328 15.30 -7.36 -23.77
C ARG A 328 14.37 -8.44 -23.22
N THR A 329 14.80 -9.70 -23.35
CA THR A 329 14.05 -10.89 -22.90
C THR A 329 14.92 -11.70 -21.95
N ASP A 330 14.90 -11.32 -20.66
CA ASP A 330 15.58 -12.05 -19.61
C ASP A 330 14.77 -12.06 -18.30
N LEU A 331 15.20 -12.89 -17.38
CA LEU A 331 14.49 -13.11 -16.11
C LEU A 331 14.35 -11.86 -15.26
N PRO A 332 15.42 -11.03 -15.05
CA PRO A 332 15.28 -9.78 -14.30
C PRO A 332 14.34 -8.76 -14.95
N THR A 333 14.23 -8.73 -16.27
CA THR A 333 13.29 -7.85 -16.99
C THR A 333 11.85 -8.27 -16.78
N LEU A 334 11.56 -9.57 -16.84
CA LEU A 334 10.25 -10.14 -16.51
C LEU A 334 9.85 -9.79 -15.08
N GLN A 335 10.73 -10.07 -14.12
CA GLN A 335 10.50 -9.82 -12.69
C GLN A 335 10.25 -8.34 -12.39
N ALA A 336 11.02 -7.45 -13.02
CA ALA A 336 10.85 -6.01 -12.90
C ALA A 336 9.51 -5.53 -13.46
N ALA A 337 9.06 -6.09 -14.60
CA ALA A 337 7.78 -5.76 -15.21
C ALA A 337 6.59 -6.18 -14.31
N MET A 338 6.66 -7.34 -13.66
CA MET A 338 5.66 -7.76 -12.66
C MET A 338 5.56 -6.75 -11.51
N ILE A 339 6.70 -6.36 -10.93
CA ILE A 339 6.74 -5.42 -9.79
C ILE A 339 6.14 -4.07 -10.20
N VAL A 340 6.53 -3.57 -11.36
CA VAL A 340 6.05 -2.26 -11.83
C VAL A 340 4.57 -2.28 -12.16
N ASN A 341 4.03 -3.38 -12.70
CA ASN A 341 2.58 -3.52 -12.80
C ASN A 341 1.92 -3.39 -11.42
N GLY A 342 2.45 -4.04 -10.36
CA GLY A 342 1.98 -3.91 -8.98
C GLY A 342 2.02 -2.46 -8.47
N ILE A 343 3.11 -1.72 -8.74
CA ILE A 343 3.22 -0.29 -8.39
C ILE A 343 2.09 0.52 -9.04
N TYR A 344 1.78 0.28 -10.31
CA TYR A 344 0.69 0.98 -11.00
C TYR A 344 -0.69 0.62 -10.43
N VAL A 345 -0.89 -0.64 -10.03
CA VAL A 345 -2.09 -1.09 -9.32
C VAL A 345 -2.23 -0.37 -7.97
N ASN A 346 -1.17 -0.32 -7.18
CA ASN A 346 -1.12 0.35 -5.88
C ASN A 346 -1.34 1.87 -6.00
N ASN A 347 -0.92 2.46 -7.12
CA ASN A 347 -1.14 3.86 -7.43
C ASN A 347 -2.54 4.15 -8.02
N GLY A 348 -3.40 3.14 -8.23
CA GLY A 348 -4.73 3.33 -8.81
C GLY A 348 -4.72 3.79 -10.27
N ILE A 349 -3.69 3.42 -11.02
CA ILE A 349 -3.50 3.71 -12.45
C ILE A 349 -3.14 2.43 -13.23
N ASP A 350 -3.81 1.35 -12.88
CA ASP A 350 -3.57 -0.01 -13.40
C ASP A 350 -3.70 -0.12 -14.93
N LYS A 351 -4.47 0.73 -15.58
CA LYS A 351 -4.52 0.77 -17.06
C LYS A 351 -3.15 0.97 -17.70
N LEU A 352 -2.31 1.80 -17.11
CA LEU A 352 -0.93 1.99 -17.57
C LEU A 352 -0.05 0.79 -17.22
N GLY A 353 -0.35 0.14 -16.11
CA GLY A 353 0.37 -1.03 -15.62
C GLY A 353 0.19 -2.28 -16.49
N LEU A 354 -0.96 -2.47 -17.11
CA LEU A 354 -1.29 -3.68 -17.89
C LEU A 354 -0.24 -4.00 -18.96
N THR A 355 0.31 -2.98 -19.62
CA THR A 355 1.35 -3.18 -20.66
C THR A 355 2.61 -3.86 -20.13
N TYR A 356 2.95 -3.66 -18.85
CA TYR A 356 4.08 -4.33 -18.19
C TYR A 356 3.75 -5.79 -17.88
N LEU A 357 2.52 -6.08 -17.45
CA LEU A 357 2.08 -7.47 -17.22
C LEU A 357 2.05 -8.26 -18.52
N ASP A 358 1.49 -7.70 -19.60
CA ASP A 358 1.49 -8.30 -20.93
C ASP A 358 2.92 -8.57 -21.42
N ARG A 359 3.83 -7.64 -21.18
CA ARG A 359 5.24 -7.83 -21.54
C ARG A 359 5.92 -8.90 -20.68
N ALA A 360 5.60 -8.97 -19.39
CA ALA A 360 6.11 -10.03 -18.51
C ALA A 360 5.67 -11.42 -18.99
N ILE A 361 4.40 -11.56 -19.39
CA ILE A 361 3.86 -12.81 -19.95
C ILE A 361 4.56 -13.15 -21.27
N ALA A 362 4.70 -12.19 -22.19
CA ALA A 362 5.39 -12.40 -23.45
C ALA A 362 6.85 -12.84 -23.25
N ILE A 363 7.58 -12.22 -22.30
CA ILE A 363 8.96 -12.66 -21.95
C ILE A 363 8.94 -14.08 -21.37
N ALA A 364 7.96 -14.42 -20.57
CA ALA A 364 7.84 -15.76 -19.98
C ALA A 364 7.58 -16.82 -21.05
N GLU A 365 6.80 -16.50 -22.08
CA GLU A 365 6.55 -17.34 -23.25
C GLU A 365 7.83 -17.47 -24.10
N ASP A 366 8.51 -16.37 -24.42
CA ASP A 366 9.78 -16.38 -25.16
C ASP A 366 10.84 -17.24 -24.44
N LEU A 367 10.91 -17.14 -23.13
CA LEU A 367 11.80 -17.94 -22.29
C LEU A 367 11.29 -19.36 -22.04
N GLN A 368 10.04 -19.67 -22.35
CA GLN A 368 9.39 -20.98 -22.13
C GLN A 368 9.47 -21.43 -20.64
N ILE A 369 9.34 -20.51 -19.66
CA ILE A 369 9.57 -20.82 -18.26
C ILE A 369 8.50 -21.72 -17.62
N PHE A 370 7.31 -21.86 -18.24
CA PHE A 370 6.22 -22.70 -17.76
C PHE A 370 6.39 -24.19 -18.14
N GLY A 371 7.29 -24.48 -19.09
CA GLY A 371 7.60 -25.83 -19.54
C GLY A 371 8.56 -26.58 -18.63
N ASP A 372 9.05 -27.71 -19.10
CA ASP A 372 10.09 -28.49 -18.43
C ASP A 372 11.46 -27.83 -18.61
N ASN A 373 12.01 -27.32 -17.52
CA ASN A 373 13.33 -26.70 -17.44
C ASN A 373 14.46 -27.69 -17.08
N SER A 374 14.20 -29.00 -17.03
CA SER A 374 15.19 -30.03 -16.65
C SER A 374 16.41 -30.09 -17.55
N HIS A 375 16.29 -29.62 -18.82
CA HIS A 375 17.38 -29.51 -19.79
C HIS A 375 18.41 -28.44 -19.46
N ILE A 376 18.13 -27.54 -18.50
CA ILE A 376 19.05 -26.48 -18.10
C ILE A 376 20.05 -27.06 -17.09
N GLU A 377 21.34 -27.08 -17.46
CA GLU A 377 22.42 -27.61 -16.61
C GLU A 377 22.71 -26.73 -15.39
N ASP A 378 22.59 -25.41 -15.53
CA ASP A 378 22.77 -24.48 -14.40
C ASP A 378 21.60 -24.59 -13.43
N ASN A 379 21.84 -25.23 -12.29
CA ASN A 379 20.86 -25.46 -11.25
C ASN A 379 20.26 -24.16 -10.69
N THR A 380 21.08 -23.10 -10.56
CA THR A 380 20.63 -21.80 -10.07
C THR A 380 19.69 -21.13 -11.07
N LEU A 381 20.04 -21.19 -12.34
CA LEU A 381 19.19 -20.66 -13.41
C LEU A 381 17.88 -21.43 -13.52
N ARG A 382 17.93 -22.75 -13.48
CA ARG A 382 16.73 -23.61 -13.48
C ARG A 382 15.82 -23.27 -12.31
N HIS A 383 16.37 -23.21 -11.11
CA HIS A 383 15.65 -22.84 -9.89
C HIS A 383 15.00 -21.44 -10.00
N ALA A 384 15.75 -20.45 -10.45
CA ALA A 384 15.23 -19.10 -10.63
C ALA A 384 14.07 -19.02 -11.64
N ARG A 385 14.16 -19.83 -12.74
CA ARG A 385 13.09 -19.92 -13.75
C ARG A 385 11.84 -20.58 -13.20
N ASP A 386 11.99 -21.75 -12.57
CA ASP A 386 10.87 -22.50 -11.98
C ASP A 386 10.16 -21.68 -10.90
N PHE A 387 10.92 -21.01 -10.06
CA PHE A 387 10.38 -20.13 -9.03
C PHE A 387 9.64 -18.93 -9.62
N THR A 388 10.23 -18.27 -10.64
CA THR A 388 9.59 -17.12 -11.32
C THR A 388 8.33 -17.53 -12.08
N ALA A 389 8.29 -18.72 -12.67
CA ALA A 389 7.09 -19.25 -13.33
C ALA A 389 5.92 -19.34 -12.34
N TRP A 390 6.14 -19.87 -11.13
CA TRP A 390 5.12 -19.91 -10.09
C TRP A 390 4.73 -18.52 -9.61
N CYS A 391 5.69 -17.60 -9.48
CA CYS A 391 5.39 -16.22 -9.11
C CYS A 391 4.48 -15.53 -10.14
N LEU A 392 4.81 -15.62 -11.43
CA LEU A 392 4.00 -15.03 -12.50
C LEU A 392 2.62 -15.68 -12.60
N TYR A 393 2.53 -17.00 -12.49
CA TYR A 393 1.25 -17.72 -12.47
C TYR A 393 0.34 -17.23 -11.33
N LYS A 394 0.89 -17.15 -10.12
CA LYS A 394 0.16 -16.61 -8.94
C LYS A 394 -0.28 -15.18 -9.17
N TYR A 395 0.63 -14.33 -9.63
CA TYR A 395 0.39 -12.89 -9.80
C TYR A 395 -0.71 -12.61 -10.83
N GLN A 396 -0.62 -13.19 -12.04
CA GLN A 396 -1.64 -12.98 -13.07
C GLN A 396 -3.01 -13.58 -12.68
N THR A 397 -3.03 -14.66 -11.88
CA THR A 397 -4.27 -15.20 -11.30
C THR A 397 -4.93 -14.19 -10.37
N ILE A 398 -4.14 -13.53 -9.50
CA ILE A 398 -4.62 -12.46 -8.61
C ILE A 398 -5.20 -11.32 -9.43
N MET A 399 -4.47 -10.86 -10.46
CA MET A 399 -4.93 -9.79 -11.33
C MET A 399 -6.24 -10.16 -12.05
N GLY A 400 -6.33 -11.35 -12.60
CA GLY A 400 -7.56 -11.85 -13.23
C GLY A 400 -8.73 -11.87 -12.23
N TYR A 401 -8.54 -12.51 -11.09
CA TYR A 401 -9.60 -12.70 -10.10
C TYR A 401 -10.14 -11.39 -9.52
N TYR A 402 -9.27 -10.49 -9.06
CA TYR A 402 -9.71 -9.24 -8.43
C TYR A 402 -10.22 -8.18 -9.41
N TYR A 403 -9.85 -8.30 -10.70
CA TYR A 403 -10.37 -7.44 -11.76
C TYR A 403 -11.56 -8.06 -12.51
N PHE A 404 -12.04 -9.23 -12.07
CA PHE A 404 -13.13 -9.99 -12.73
C PHE A 404 -12.85 -10.27 -14.20
N LYS A 405 -11.60 -10.60 -14.49
CA LYS A 405 -11.11 -10.96 -15.83
C LYS A 405 -10.66 -12.43 -15.84
N CYS A 406 -10.86 -13.09 -16.97
CA CYS A 406 -10.33 -14.43 -17.16
C CYS A 406 -8.80 -14.38 -17.09
N PRO A 407 -8.14 -15.25 -16.30
CA PRO A 407 -6.69 -15.35 -16.27
C PRO A 407 -6.13 -15.70 -17.65
N ILE A 408 -5.00 -15.10 -18.02
CA ILE A 408 -4.33 -15.34 -19.31
C ILE A 408 -3.66 -16.73 -19.28
N ILE A 409 -2.95 -17.04 -18.19
CA ILE A 409 -2.28 -18.33 -18.00
C ILE A 409 -3.20 -19.22 -17.18
N THR A 410 -3.81 -20.20 -17.84
CA THR A 410 -4.79 -21.10 -17.21
C THR A 410 -4.16 -22.34 -16.59
N ASN A 411 -3.03 -22.82 -17.13
CA ASN A 411 -2.35 -24.01 -16.65
C ASN A 411 -1.22 -23.63 -15.68
N PRO A 412 -1.06 -24.33 -14.55
CA PRO A 412 0.06 -24.11 -13.66
C PRO A 412 1.39 -24.51 -14.33
N PRO A 413 2.55 -24.02 -13.84
CA PRO A 413 3.87 -24.43 -14.33
C PRO A 413 4.06 -25.94 -14.29
N ALA A 414 4.79 -26.50 -15.27
CA ALA A 414 5.05 -27.94 -15.35
C ALA A 414 5.89 -28.46 -14.18
N PHE A 415 6.76 -27.63 -13.60
CA PHE A 415 7.55 -27.97 -12.42
C PHE A 415 6.67 -28.04 -11.17
N PRO A 416 6.55 -29.22 -10.49
CA PRO A 416 5.78 -29.35 -9.26
C PRO A 416 6.50 -28.64 -8.11
N LEU A 417 5.72 -28.00 -7.22
CA LEU A 417 6.27 -27.37 -6.04
C LEU A 417 6.91 -28.42 -5.11
N PRO A 418 8.18 -28.23 -4.67
CA PRO A 418 8.82 -29.12 -3.71
C PRO A 418 8.06 -29.16 -2.36
N ASP A 419 8.25 -30.24 -1.63
CA ASP A 419 7.68 -30.33 -0.28
C ASP A 419 8.39 -29.37 0.68
N PRO A 420 7.68 -28.46 1.35
CA PRO A 420 8.27 -27.44 2.21
C PRO A 420 8.94 -28.01 3.48
N TYR A 421 8.69 -29.24 3.84
CA TYR A 421 9.38 -29.91 4.96
C TYR A 421 10.73 -30.49 4.56
N SER A 422 10.83 -31.08 3.37
CA SER A 422 12.07 -31.71 2.89
C SER A 422 12.99 -30.74 2.15
N GLU A 423 12.43 -29.76 1.45
CA GLU A 423 13.18 -28.81 0.60
C GLU A 423 12.85 -27.33 0.89
N PRO A 424 12.92 -26.87 2.15
CA PRO A 424 12.60 -25.49 2.50
C PRO A 424 13.50 -24.46 1.79
N SER A 425 14.76 -24.82 1.52
CA SER A 425 15.74 -23.94 0.86
C SER A 425 15.37 -23.57 -0.57
N TRP A 426 14.55 -24.38 -1.24
CA TRP A 426 14.04 -24.01 -2.57
C TRP A 426 13.19 -22.73 -2.52
N TYR A 427 12.43 -22.53 -1.47
CA TYR A 427 11.59 -21.35 -1.26
C TYR A 427 12.38 -20.15 -0.75
N GLY A 428 13.48 -20.39 -0.03
CA GLY A 428 14.24 -19.40 0.71
C GLY A 428 13.76 -19.22 2.15
N ASP A 429 14.68 -18.91 3.03
CA ASP A 429 14.41 -18.75 4.44
C ASP A 429 14.04 -17.33 4.81
N PHE A 430 13.00 -17.18 5.65
CA PHE A 430 12.65 -15.93 6.30
C PHE A 430 12.74 -16.10 7.81
N ILE A 431 13.87 -15.66 8.34
CA ILE A 431 14.11 -15.63 9.78
C ILE A 431 13.94 -14.20 10.25
N LEU A 432 13.06 -14.03 11.21
CA LEU A 432 12.79 -12.78 11.88
C LEU A 432 13.56 -12.72 13.19
N LYS A 433 14.11 -11.56 13.48
CA LYS A 433 14.70 -11.23 14.77
C LYS A 433 13.91 -10.06 15.35
N TYR A 434 13.51 -10.21 16.59
CA TYR A 434 12.95 -9.10 17.35
C TYR A 434 14.06 -8.47 18.18
N PRO A 435 14.33 -7.16 18.03
CA PRO A 435 15.47 -6.50 18.67
C PRO A 435 15.54 -6.67 20.20
N ALA A 436 14.38 -6.80 20.87
CA ALA A 436 14.35 -6.96 22.32
C ALA A 436 14.73 -8.35 22.85
N ASN A 437 14.49 -9.35 22.04
CA ASN A 437 14.81 -10.73 22.39
C ASN A 437 15.75 -11.22 21.32
N ASN A 438 16.98 -11.57 21.63
CA ASN A 438 17.87 -12.21 20.65
C ASN A 438 17.34 -13.57 20.14
N THR A 439 16.00 -13.71 20.06
CA THR A 439 15.31 -14.91 19.59
C THR A 439 15.02 -14.78 18.09
N PHE A 440 15.31 -15.86 17.39
CA PHE A 440 15.05 -16.00 15.97
C PHE A 440 13.75 -16.78 15.77
N THR A 441 12.87 -16.27 14.91
CA THR A 441 11.59 -16.90 14.61
C THR A 441 11.44 -17.07 13.10
N SER A 442 11.08 -18.27 12.66
CA SER A 442 10.77 -18.49 11.24
C SER A 442 9.40 -17.91 10.88
N LEU A 443 9.31 -17.23 9.74
CA LEU A 443 8.04 -16.81 9.14
C LEU A 443 7.28 -17.99 8.50
N TYR A 444 7.88 -19.17 8.43
CA TYR A 444 7.36 -20.34 7.72
C TYR A 444 7.03 -20.07 6.25
N PHE A 445 7.83 -19.24 5.60
CA PHE A 445 7.63 -18.83 4.21
C PHE A 445 7.52 -20.00 3.21
N PRO A 446 8.32 -21.10 3.32
CA PRO A 446 8.15 -22.26 2.46
C PRO A 446 6.74 -22.85 2.50
N HIS A 447 6.19 -23.02 3.70
CA HIS A 447 4.83 -23.53 3.90
C HIS A 447 3.78 -22.57 3.35
N PHE A 448 3.98 -21.28 3.62
CA PHE A 448 3.10 -20.22 3.13
C PHE A 448 3.08 -20.16 1.61
N PHE A 449 4.25 -20.10 0.93
CA PHE A 449 4.33 -20.03 -0.52
C PHE A 449 3.70 -21.27 -1.19
N ASN A 450 3.97 -22.47 -0.67
CA ASN A 450 3.41 -23.72 -1.18
C ASN A 450 1.88 -23.74 -1.07
N ALA A 451 1.35 -23.37 0.09
CA ALA A 451 -0.09 -23.31 0.33
C ALA A 451 -0.78 -22.25 -0.55
N ASP A 452 -0.18 -21.05 -0.63
CA ASP A 452 -0.69 -19.93 -1.44
C ASP A 452 -0.69 -20.29 -2.94
N ALA A 453 0.37 -20.94 -3.45
CA ALA A 453 0.42 -21.37 -4.83
C ALA A 453 -0.64 -22.43 -5.17
N LYS A 454 -0.84 -23.41 -4.27
CA LYS A 454 -1.93 -24.41 -4.42
C LYS A 454 -3.32 -23.75 -4.37
N PHE A 455 -3.50 -22.76 -3.52
CA PHE A 455 -4.73 -21.97 -3.46
C PHE A 455 -4.95 -21.22 -4.77
N LYS A 456 -3.91 -20.61 -5.35
CA LYS A 456 -4.01 -19.89 -6.64
C LYS A 456 -4.36 -20.80 -7.80
N VAL A 457 -4.05 -22.10 -7.76
CA VAL A 457 -4.52 -23.06 -8.76
C VAL A 457 -6.06 -23.19 -8.71
N ILE A 458 -6.63 -23.29 -7.51
CA ILE A 458 -8.09 -23.32 -7.34
C ILE A 458 -8.70 -21.98 -7.74
N LEU A 459 -8.11 -20.88 -7.31
CA LEU A 459 -8.57 -19.53 -7.62
C LEU A 459 -8.56 -19.24 -9.13
N ASN A 460 -7.53 -19.70 -9.85
CA ASN A 460 -7.43 -19.59 -11.30
C ASN A 460 -8.58 -20.35 -11.99
N THR A 461 -8.89 -21.54 -11.51
CA THR A 461 -10.03 -22.32 -12.01
C THR A 461 -11.36 -21.58 -11.79
N ILE A 462 -11.55 -21.03 -10.58
CA ILE A 462 -12.75 -20.23 -10.24
C ILE A 462 -12.84 -19.00 -11.16
N ALA A 463 -11.76 -18.23 -11.28
CA ALA A 463 -11.72 -17.05 -12.14
C ALA A 463 -11.98 -17.37 -13.62
N THR A 464 -11.41 -18.49 -14.11
CA THR A 464 -11.64 -18.96 -15.47
C THR A 464 -13.11 -19.32 -15.72
N LEU A 465 -13.76 -19.97 -14.75
CA LEU A 465 -15.16 -20.36 -14.88
C LEU A 465 -16.12 -19.17 -14.74
N LEU A 466 -15.84 -18.23 -13.83
CA LEU A 466 -16.71 -17.08 -13.58
C LEU A 466 -16.57 -15.98 -14.65
N PHE A 467 -15.33 -15.72 -15.13
CA PHE A 467 -15.04 -14.50 -15.88
C PHE A 467 -14.73 -14.72 -17.35
N LYS A 468 -14.93 -15.95 -17.88
CA LYS A 468 -14.92 -16.15 -19.32
C LYS A 468 -16.06 -15.35 -19.98
N PRO A 469 -15.81 -14.70 -21.13
CA PRO A 469 -16.83 -13.89 -21.80
C PRO A 469 -18.14 -14.65 -22.08
N GLU A 470 -18.06 -15.94 -22.33
CA GLU A 470 -19.20 -16.84 -22.57
C GLU A 470 -20.05 -17.10 -21.31
N ASN A 471 -19.49 -16.88 -20.14
CA ASN A 471 -20.11 -17.15 -18.84
C ASN A 471 -20.53 -15.87 -18.08
N VAL A 472 -20.16 -14.70 -18.59
CA VAL A 472 -20.55 -13.42 -17.96
C VAL A 472 -22.06 -13.31 -17.87
N GLY A 473 -22.58 -13.07 -16.67
CA GLY A 473 -24.01 -13.02 -16.40
C GLY A 473 -24.71 -14.38 -16.24
N ARG A 474 -23.96 -15.49 -16.26
CA ARG A 474 -24.48 -16.83 -15.98
C ARG A 474 -24.06 -17.31 -14.61
N THR A 475 -24.97 -17.95 -13.91
CA THR A 475 -24.65 -18.65 -12.66
C THR A 475 -23.91 -19.93 -12.93
N LEU A 476 -22.94 -20.24 -12.07
CA LEU A 476 -22.34 -21.57 -12.10
C LEU A 476 -23.38 -22.62 -11.66
N PRO A 477 -23.41 -23.78 -12.34
CA PRO A 477 -24.25 -24.91 -11.91
C PRO A 477 -23.91 -25.33 -10.46
N ASP A 478 -24.91 -25.73 -9.68
CA ASP A 478 -24.73 -26.07 -8.25
C ASP A 478 -23.73 -27.19 -8.02
N ASN A 479 -23.66 -28.18 -8.92
CA ASN A 479 -22.66 -29.24 -8.84
C ASN A 479 -21.23 -28.71 -9.03
N VAL A 480 -21.02 -27.66 -9.85
CA VAL A 480 -19.73 -27.01 -10.05
C VAL A 480 -19.37 -26.17 -8.82
N LYS A 481 -20.32 -25.39 -8.29
CA LYS A 481 -20.12 -24.63 -7.04
C LYS A 481 -19.74 -25.55 -5.87
N SER A 482 -20.50 -26.66 -5.71
CA SER A 482 -20.24 -27.66 -4.67
C SER A 482 -18.88 -28.32 -4.82
N HIS A 483 -18.46 -28.62 -6.05
CA HIS A 483 -17.14 -29.20 -6.33
C HIS A 483 -16.00 -28.21 -5.97
N LEU A 484 -16.11 -26.95 -6.40
CA LEU A 484 -15.11 -25.91 -6.11
C LEU A 484 -15.04 -25.63 -4.60
N ARG A 485 -16.19 -25.59 -3.93
CA ARG A 485 -16.25 -25.47 -2.48
C ARG A 485 -15.55 -26.63 -1.80
N ALA A 486 -15.80 -27.86 -2.19
CA ALA A 486 -15.12 -29.03 -1.65
C ALA A 486 -13.59 -29.00 -1.88
N GLN A 487 -13.12 -28.48 -3.01
CA GLN A 487 -11.70 -28.26 -3.24
C GLN A 487 -11.10 -27.23 -2.28
N LEU A 488 -11.78 -26.11 -2.05
CA LEU A 488 -11.37 -25.07 -1.09
C LEU A 488 -11.34 -25.62 0.34
N GLU A 489 -12.37 -26.35 0.76
CA GLU A 489 -12.44 -26.99 2.08
C GLU A 489 -11.33 -28.05 2.28
N SER A 490 -11.07 -28.87 1.25
CA SER A 490 -9.97 -29.81 1.25
C SER A 490 -8.60 -29.13 1.34
N TRP A 491 -8.43 -28.02 0.65
CA TRP A 491 -7.22 -27.19 0.74
C TRP A 491 -7.02 -26.65 2.15
N LEU A 492 -8.06 -26.10 2.80
CA LEU A 492 -8.00 -25.58 4.16
C LEU A 492 -7.66 -26.69 5.17
N ALA A 493 -8.31 -27.85 5.04
CA ALA A 493 -8.05 -29.02 5.89
C ALA A 493 -6.64 -29.61 5.69
N GLY A 494 -6.08 -29.47 4.49
CA GLY A 494 -4.74 -29.95 4.13
C GLY A 494 -3.60 -28.97 4.43
N LEU A 495 -3.85 -27.86 5.12
CA LEU A 495 -2.81 -26.91 5.49
C LEU A 495 -1.80 -27.54 6.45
N SER A 496 -0.53 -27.22 6.25
CA SER A 496 0.56 -27.64 7.14
C SER A 496 0.39 -27.03 8.54
N VAL A 497 0.96 -27.69 9.54
CA VAL A 497 0.81 -27.31 10.95
C VAL A 497 1.05 -25.82 11.22
N PRO A 498 2.11 -25.16 10.68
CA PRO A 498 2.31 -23.73 10.90
C PRO A 498 1.21 -22.81 10.34
N LEU A 499 0.43 -23.31 9.37
CA LEU A 499 -0.64 -22.55 8.72
C LEU A 499 -2.04 -22.95 9.17
N HIS A 500 -2.14 -23.93 10.07
CA HIS A 500 -3.45 -24.33 10.61
C HIS A 500 -4.11 -23.15 11.35
N PRO A 501 -5.43 -22.96 11.29
CA PRO A 501 -6.13 -21.85 11.94
C PRO A 501 -5.77 -21.61 13.40
N SER A 502 -5.47 -22.70 14.16
CA SER A 502 -5.05 -22.59 15.56
C SER A 502 -3.64 -22.01 15.75
N ASN A 503 -2.78 -22.03 14.74
CA ASN A 503 -1.36 -21.66 14.85
C ASN A 503 -0.99 -20.35 14.14
N ILE A 504 -1.98 -19.68 13.55
CA ILE A 504 -1.74 -18.41 12.83
C ILE A 504 -1.34 -17.30 13.80
N VAL A 505 -0.31 -16.55 13.41
CA VAL A 505 0.24 -15.41 14.16
C VAL A 505 0.59 -14.25 13.23
N PHE A 506 1.21 -14.52 12.08
CA PHE A 506 1.82 -13.51 11.21
C PHE A 506 0.86 -12.99 10.14
N PRO A 507 1.00 -11.72 9.70
CA PRO A 507 0.19 -11.12 8.65
C PRO A 507 0.03 -11.96 7.37
N PRO A 508 1.07 -12.60 6.80
CA PRO A 508 0.90 -13.44 5.62
C PRO A 508 -0.04 -14.64 5.86
N GLN A 509 0.02 -15.25 7.05
CA GLN A 509 -0.87 -16.36 7.41
C GLN A 509 -2.32 -15.89 7.51
N LEU A 510 -2.56 -14.77 8.21
CA LEU A 510 -3.89 -14.13 8.30
C LEU A 510 -4.45 -13.81 6.92
N ARG A 511 -3.64 -13.20 6.04
CA ARG A 511 -4.02 -12.89 4.67
C ARG A 511 -4.51 -14.12 3.92
N LEU A 512 -3.78 -15.22 4.00
CA LEU A 512 -4.12 -16.48 3.32
C LEU A 512 -5.52 -16.98 3.72
N HIS A 513 -5.84 -16.93 5.01
CA HIS A 513 -7.15 -17.33 5.53
C HIS A 513 -8.24 -16.33 5.18
N MET A 514 -7.96 -15.02 5.22
CA MET A 514 -8.90 -13.99 4.81
C MET A 514 -9.27 -14.16 3.33
N GLU A 515 -8.29 -14.46 2.49
CA GLU A 515 -8.49 -14.69 1.05
C GLU A 515 -9.35 -15.93 0.79
N TYR A 516 -9.13 -17.01 1.56
CA TYR A 516 -10.00 -18.20 1.51
C TYR A 516 -11.47 -17.85 1.79
N HIS A 517 -11.76 -17.14 2.88
CA HIS A 517 -13.14 -16.78 3.22
C HIS A 517 -13.75 -15.78 2.24
N ALA A 518 -12.99 -14.82 1.75
CA ALA A 518 -13.44 -13.92 0.71
C ALA A 518 -13.76 -14.66 -0.60
N THR A 519 -12.99 -15.71 -0.93
CA THR A 519 -13.26 -16.54 -2.10
C THR A 519 -14.53 -17.38 -1.93
N ILE A 520 -14.77 -17.96 -0.75
CA ILE A 520 -16.04 -18.64 -0.44
C ILE A 520 -17.23 -17.68 -0.62
N LEU A 521 -17.12 -16.45 -0.12
CA LEU A 521 -18.17 -15.43 -0.30
C LEU A 521 -18.41 -15.14 -1.79
N THR A 522 -17.36 -14.89 -2.56
CA THR A 522 -17.50 -14.62 -4.01
C THR A 522 -18.13 -15.81 -4.76
N LEU A 523 -17.71 -17.05 -4.45
CA LEU A 523 -18.20 -18.25 -5.10
C LEU A 523 -19.70 -18.49 -4.85
N LEU A 524 -20.15 -18.27 -3.62
CA LEU A 524 -21.53 -18.54 -3.19
C LEU A 524 -22.49 -17.38 -3.50
N GLN A 525 -21.97 -16.16 -3.63
CA GLN A 525 -22.76 -14.95 -3.91
C GLN A 525 -22.86 -14.61 -5.41
N THR A 526 -22.34 -15.44 -6.30
CA THR A 526 -22.57 -15.27 -7.74
C THR A 526 -24.06 -15.36 -8.06
N PRO A 527 -24.61 -14.41 -8.83
CA PRO A 527 -26.05 -14.19 -8.93
C PRO A 527 -26.82 -15.34 -9.55
N VAL A 528 -28.06 -15.48 -9.08
CA VAL A 528 -29.12 -16.23 -9.74
C VAL A 528 -30.10 -15.20 -10.28
N ASP A 529 -30.26 -15.08 -11.61
CA ASP A 529 -31.23 -14.26 -12.35
C ASP A 529 -31.72 -12.93 -11.70
N ASN A 530 -31.41 -11.82 -12.36
CA ASN A 530 -32.07 -10.50 -12.42
C ASN A 530 -32.44 -9.70 -11.14
N ASP A 531 -32.47 -10.28 -9.95
CA ASP A 531 -32.72 -9.55 -8.70
C ASP A 531 -31.53 -9.74 -7.73
N ILE A 532 -30.58 -8.79 -7.75
CA ILE A 532 -29.28 -8.98 -7.12
C ILE A 532 -29.17 -8.25 -5.81
N PRO A 533 -28.77 -8.97 -4.77
CA PRO A 533 -28.23 -8.35 -3.59
C PRO A 533 -26.79 -7.89 -3.86
N SER A 534 -26.47 -6.68 -3.40
CA SER A 534 -25.11 -6.22 -3.25
C SER A 534 -24.24 -7.28 -2.54
N ALA A 535 -23.00 -7.37 -2.92
CA ALA A 535 -22.03 -8.30 -2.32
C ALA A 535 -22.16 -8.28 -0.79
N TYR A 536 -22.39 -9.44 -0.18
CA TYR A 536 -22.53 -9.64 1.27
C TYR A 536 -23.95 -9.47 1.88
N MET A 537 -25.00 -9.33 1.09
CA MET A 537 -26.38 -9.46 1.60
C MET A 537 -26.90 -10.91 1.50
N PRO A 538 -27.85 -11.34 2.36
CA PRO A 538 -28.47 -12.65 2.22
C PRO A 538 -29.09 -12.82 0.84
N ILE A 539 -28.75 -13.90 0.16
CA ILE A 539 -29.30 -14.20 -1.17
C ILE A 539 -30.71 -14.74 -1.00
N PRO A 540 -31.76 -14.10 -1.55
CA PRO A 540 -33.13 -14.49 -1.30
C PRO A 540 -33.50 -15.94 -1.66
N ASN A 541 -32.72 -16.56 -2.59
CA ASN A 541 -32.97 -17.90 -3.10
C ASN A 541 -31.85 -18.91 -2.79
N ALA A 542 -30.87 -18.55 -1.93
CA ALA A 542 -29.83 -19.50 -1.53
C ALA A 542 -30.47 -20.59 -0.63
N ASN A 543 -30.01 -21.83 -0.79
CA ASN A 543 -30.40 -22.90 0.13
C ASN A 543 -29.85 -22.66 1.53
N GLU A 544 -30.44 -23.28 2.56
CA GLU A 544 -30.04 -23.07 3.97
C GLU A 544 -28.56 -23.31 4.21
N ASN A 545 -27.96 -24.31 3.56
CA ASN A 545 -26.54 -24.65 3.67
C ASN A 545 -25.62 -23.56 3.07
N GLU A 546 -26.04 -22.89 1.99
CA GLU A 546 -25.30 -21.77 1.40
C GLU A 546 -25.37 -20.52 2.27
N GLN A 547 -26.55 -20.20 2.81
CA GLN A 547 -26.73 -19.08 3.74
C GLN A 547 -25.88 -19.24 5.01
N GLU A 548 -25.83 -20.45 5.56
CA GLU A 548 -24.98 -20.77 6.71
C GLU A 548 -23.51 -20.60 6.38
N ALA A 549 -23.06 -21.09 5.21
CA ALA A 549 -21.69 -20.98 4.76
C ALA A 549 -21.27 -19.50 4.51
N ILE A 550 -22.16 -18.69 3.90
CA ILE A 550 -21.95 -17.25 3.71
C ILE A 550 -21.81 -16.55 5.07
N SER A 551 -22.73 -16.82 6.00
CA SER A 551 -22.71 -16.22 7.33
C SER A 551 -21.44 -16.60 8.10
N ALA A 552 -21.06 -17.88 8.07
CA ALA A 552 -19.85 -18.37 8.72
C ALA A 552 -18.58 -17.75 8.11
N ALA A 553 -18.50 -17.64 6.79
CA ALA A 553 -17.35 -17.02 6.12
C ALA A 553 -17.22 -15.53 6.48
N MET A 554 -18.33 -14.80 6.56
CA MET A 554 -18.34 -13.39 6.96
C MET A 554 -17.89 -13.22 8.42
N ILE A 555 -18.47 -14.00 9.36
CA ILE A 555 -18.10 -14.00 10.78
C ILE A 555 -16.60 -14.23 10.94
N ARG A 556 -16.06 -15.21 10.22
CA ARG A 556 -14.62 -15.54 10.29
C ARG A 556 -13.74 -14.43 9.69
N LEU A 557 -14.17 -13.82 8.58
CA LEU A 557 -13.46 -12.69 7.98
C LEU A 557 -13.46 -11.46 8.90
N GLU A 558 -14.60 -11.09 9.46
CA GLU A 558 -14.69 -9.99 10.44
C GLU A 558 -13.89 -10.26 11.71
N THR A 559 -13.84 -11.51 12.16
CA THR A 559 -12.98 -11.93 13.29
C THR A 559 -11.50 -11.69 12.96
N MET A 560 -11.05 -12.12 11.78
CA MET A 560 -9.64 -11.95 11.38
C MET A 560 -9.26 -10.48 11.17
N VAL A 561 -10.12 -9.66 10.59
CA VAL A 561 -9.91 -8.20 10.50
C VAL A 561 -9.65 -7.63 11.89
N ARG A 562 -10.46 -8.01 12.89
CA ARG A 562 -10.34 -7.51 14.26
C ARG A 562 -9.06 -8.00 14.96
N ILE A 563 -8.77 -9.29 14.93
CA ILE A 563 -7.56 -9.82 15.58
C ILE A 563 -6.27 -9.34 14.88
N TYR A 564 -6.31 -9.09 13.58
CA TYR A 564 -5.20 -8.48 12.85
C TYR A 564 -4.90 -7.09 13.41
N TYR A 565 -5.94 -6.24 13.53
CA TYR A 565 -5.78 -4.89 14.08
C TYR A 565 -5.18 -4.90 15.49
N LEU A 566 -5.79 -5.68 16.38
CA LEU A 566 -5.40 -5.74 17.78
C LEU A 566 -3.95 -6.20 17.95
N ARG A 567 -3.46 -7.05 17.04
CA ARG A 567 -2.11 -7.60 17.14
C ARG A 567 -1.07 -6.83 16.35
N HIS A 568 -1.36 -6.50 15.09
CA HIS A 568 -0.38 -5.96 14.16
C HIS A 568 -0.62 -4.50 13.79
N SER A 569 -1.77 -3.91 14.19
CA SER A 569 -2.20 -2.60 13.69
C SER A 569 -2.38 -2.61 12.15
N TYR A 570 -2.84 -1.52 11.57
CA TYR A 570 -2.95 -1.37 10.12
C TYR A 570 -1.94 -0.37 9.54
N GLU A 571 -1.01 0.11 10.39
CA GLU A 571 -0.06 1.16 10.02
C GLU A 571 1.10 0.69 9.14
N SER A 572 1.31 -0.62 9.05
CA SER A 572 2.29 -1.20 8.14
C SER A 572 1.69 -1.43 6.77
N CYS A 573 2.46 -1.23 5.73
CA CYS A 573 2.04 -1.50 4.36
C CYS A 573 1.60 -2.96 4.19
N ASN A 574 0.38 -3.16 3.76
CA ASN A 574 -0.15 -4.45 3.31
C ASN A 574 -1.30 -4.17 2.33
N THR A 575 -0.97 -4.06 1.08
CA THR A 575 -1.89 -3.61 0.03
C THR A 575 -3.10 -4.52 -0.16
N TYR A 576 -2.98 -5.81 0.16
CA TYR A 576 -4.11 -6.76 0.19
C TYR A 576 -5.22 -6.38 1.17
N LEU A 577 -4.89 -5.72 2.28
CA LEU A 577 -5.89 -5.30 3.26
C LEU A 577 -6.91 -4.33 2.67
N THR A 578 -6.52 -3.52 1.69
CA THR A 578 -7.42 -2.60 0.99
C THR A 578 -8.63 -3.32 0.39
N PHE A 579 -8.40 -4.50 -0.20
CA PHE A 579 -9.47 -5.34 -0.74
C PHE A 579 -10.43 -5.82 0.37
N PHE A 580 -9.89 -6.35 1.46
CA PHE A 580 -10.72 -6.86 2.56
C PHE A 580 -11.49 -5.76 3.27
N PHE A 581 -10.84 -4.62 3.55
CA PHE A 581 -11.52 -3.48 4.18
C PHE A 581 -12.60 -2.89 3.30
N SER A 582 -12.39 -2.82 1.99
CA SER A 582 -13.40 -2.38 1.05
C SER A 582 -14.62 -3.30 1.11
N ASN A 583 -14.43 -4.61 0.98
CA ASN A 583 -15.52 -5.58 0.99
C ASN A 583 -16.30 -5.59 2.31
N VAL A 584 -15.58 -5.72 3.42
CA VAL A 584 -16.21 -5.79 4.77
C VAL A 584 -16.82 -4.44 5.14
N GLY A 585 -16.17 -3.33 4.83
CA GLY A 585 -16.61 -1.98 5.17
C GLY A 585 -17.90 -1.59 4.42
N PHE A 586 -17.97 -1.84 3.12
CA PHE A 586 -19.17 -1.56 2.35
C PHE A 586 -20.32 -2.49 2.74
N ALA A 587 -20.05 -3.76 3.03
CA ALA A 587 -21.04 -4.68 3.55
C ALA A 587 -21.61 -4.25 4.91
N ALA A 588 -20.75 -3.79 5.82
CA ALA A 588 -21.18 -3.26 7.12
C ALA A 588 -22.06 -2.02 6.95
N LEU A 589 -21.67 -1.11 6.05
CA LEU A 589 -22.41 0.12 5.75
C LEU A 589 -23.80 -0.17 5.19
N GLU A 590 -23.93 -1.13 4.28
CA GLU A 590 -25.23 -1.52 3.72
C GLU A 590 -26.15 -2.15 4.77
N ARG A 591 -25.61 -3.05 5.59
CA ARG A 591 -26.37 -3.65 6.69
C ARG A 591 -26.83 -2.62 7.71
N LEU A 592 -26.04 -1.57 7.98
CA LEU A 592 -26.44 -0.45 8.84
C LEU A 592 -27.63 0.35 8.30
N ARG A 593 -27.88 0.31 6.99
CA ARG A 593 -29.02 0.99 6.34
C ARG A 593 -30.31 0.18 6.35
N SER A 594 -30.27 -1.09 6.72
CA SER A 594 -31.49 -1.91 6.82
C SER A 594 -32.35 -1.45 8.00
N SER A 595 -33.67 -1.50 7.84
CA SER A 595 -34.65 -0.88 8.76
C SER A 595 -34.85 -1.60 10.09
N GLU A 596 -34.28 -2.79 10.27
CA GLU A 596 -34.52 -3.63 11.46
C GLU A 596 -33.19 -4.07 12.07
N ILE A 597 -32.52 -3.16 12.82
CA ILE A 597 -31.26 -3.47 13.50
C ILE A 597 -31.42 -3.25 14.99
N ASP A 598 -31.19 -4.29 15.80
CA ASP A 598 -31.12 -4.17 17.24
C ASP A 598 -29.83 -3.43 17.67
N HIS A 599 -29.80 -2.97 18.92
CA HIS A 599 -28.69 -2.15 19.45
C HIS A 599 -27.35 -2.88 19.46
N GLU A 600 -27.30 -4.17 19.76
CA GLU A 600 -26.05 -4.95 19.79
C GLU A 600 -25.50 -5.15 18.36
N ARG A 601 -26.35 -5.44 17.41
CA ARG A 601 -25.99 -5.56 15.99
C ARG A 601 -25.52 -4.23 15.42
N PHE A 602 -26.19 -3.12 15.79
CA PHE A 602 -25.74 -1.77 15.41
C PHE A 602 -24.31 -1.49 15.93
N LYS A 603 -24.04 -1.72 17.22
CA LYS A 603 -22.70 -1.53 17.80
C LYS A 603 -21.65 -2.38 17.10
N HIS A 604 -21.96 -3.64 16.82
CA HIS A 604 -21.06 -4.54 16.12
C HIS A 604 -20.73 -4.03 14.72
N LEU A 605 -21.73 -3.69 13.91
CA LEU A 605 -21.52 -3.19 12.54
C LEU A 605 -20.76 -1.86 12.53
N MET A 606 -21.07 -0.94 13.45
CA MET A 606 -20.32 0.31 13.61
C MET A 606 -18.86 0.06 13.99
N SER A 607 -18.60 -0.86 14.92
CA SER A 607 -17.23 -1.25 15.27
C SER A 607 -16.47 -1.82 14.08
N THR A 608 -17.10 -2.68 13.28
CA THR A 608 -16.52 -3.23 12.05
C THR A 608 -16.25 -2.14 11.01
N LEU A 609 -17.20 -1.21 10.84
CA LEU A 609 -17.04 -0.07 9.92
C LEU A 609 -15.88 0.85 10.34
N ILE A 610 -15.76 1.18 11.64
CA ILE A 610 -14.66 1.97 12.20
C ILE A 610 -13.30 1.30 11.86
N LEU A 611 -13.18 -0.01 12.07
CA LEU A 611 -11.96 -0.75 11.76
C LEU A 611 -11.61 -0.70 10.28
N CYS A 612 -12.61 -0.88 9.39
CA CYS A 612 -12.37 -0.85 7.95
C CYS A 612 -11.98 0.55 7.47
N ILE A 613 -12.63 1.60 7.98
CA ILE A 613 -12.29 3.00 7.66
C ILE A 613 -10.87 3.31 8.16
N LYS A 614 -10.54 2.93 9.39
CA LYS A 614 -9.19 3.07 9.94
C LYS A 614 -8.17 2.35 9.06
N GLY A 615 -8.45 1.11 8.69
CA GLY A 615 -7.57 0.32 7.84
C GLY A 615 -7.34 0.96 6.47
N LEU A 616 -8.40 1.44 5.81
CA LEU A 616 -8.28 2.15 4.54
C LEU A 616 -7.52 3.46 4.66
N TYR A 617 -7.72 4.19 5.75
CA TYR A 617 -6.97 5.42 6.05
C TYR A 617 -5.48 5.12 6.23
N ASP A 618 -5.13 4.14 7.06
CA ASP A 618 -3.73 3.79 7.32
C ASP A 618 -3.03 3.26 6.05
N GLN A 619 -3.69 2.35 5.30
CA GLN A 619 -3.15 1.89 4.02
C GLN A 619 -3.06 3.02 2.98
N GLY A 620 -3.97 4.01 3.06
CA GLY A 620 -3.94 5.21 2.23
C GLY A 620 -2.73 6.12 2.46
N GLN A 621 -2.02 5.96 3.59
CA GLN A 621 -0.74 6.63 3.82
C GLN A 621 0.42 5.95 3.08
N HIS A 622 0.22 4.75 2.56
CA HIS A 622 1.21 3.99 1.81
C HIS A 622 0.95 4.01 0.32
N VAL A 623 -0.30 3.76 -0.08
CA VAL A 623 -0.69 3.55 -1.48
C VAL A 623 -1.91 4.38 -1.85
N HIS A 624 -1.86 4.99 -3.02
CA HIS A 624 -2.90 5.91 -3.47
C HIS A 624 -4.26 5.26 -3.66
N VAL A 625 -4.32 4.02 -4.13
CA VAL A 625 -5.59 3.29 -4.34
C VAL A 625 -6.39 3.15 -3.05
N ALA A 626 -5.72 2.86 -1.93
CA ALA A 626 -6.39 2.77 -0.63
C ALA A 626 -6.94 4.12 -0.16
N SER A 627 -6.20 5.20 -0.42
CA SER A 627 -6.62 6.58 -0.17
C SER A 627 -7.88 6.94 -0.96
N ALA A 628 -7.97 6.53 -2.23
CA ALA A 628 -9.16 6.73 -3.05
C ALA A 628 -10.38 5.95 -2.53
N VAL A 629 -10.20 4.68 -2.20
CA VAL A 629 -11.28 3.83 -1.65
C VAL A 629 -11.75 4.33 -0.29
N TYR A 630 -10.83 4.78 0.57
CA TYR A 630 -11.16 5.43 1.83
C TYR A 630 -12.14 6.60 1.64
N ARG A 631 -11.87 7.49 0.66
CA ARG A 631 -12.73 8.64 0.36
C ARG A 631 -14.10 8.23 -0.17
N LEU A 632 -14.13 7.20 -1.01
CA LEU A 632 -15.40 6.65 -1.51
C LEU A 632 -16.26 6.09 -0.37
N LEU A 633 -15.66 5.35 0.57
CA LEU A 633 -16.39 4.82 1.72
C LEU A 633 -16.87 5.96 2.64
N ARG A 634 -15.99 6.92 2.96
CA ARG A 634 -16.30 8.10 3.78
C ARG A 634 -17.49 8.90 3.22
N ASN A 635 -17.49 9.17 1.90
CA ASN A 635 -18.54 9.97 1.27
C ASN A 635 -19.90 9.25 1.16
N ARG A 636 -19.93 7.97 1.44
CA ARG A 636 -21.19 7.20 1.56
C ARG A 636 -21.81 7.25 2.96
N LEU A 637 -21.10 7.77 3.95
CA LEU A 637 -21.58 7.89 5.32
C LEU A 637 -22.59 9.03 5.44
N LEU A 638 -23.59 8.82 6.29
CA LEU A 638 -24.52 9.90 6.66
C LEU A 638 -23.82 10.91 7.58
N PRO A 639 -24.24 12.19 7.59
CA PRO A 639 -23.63 13.21 8.47
C PRO A 639 -23.64 12.85 9.96
N GLN A 640 -24.66 12.09 10.41
CA GLN A 640 -24.74 11.58 11.77
C GLN A 640 -23.66 10.52 12.07
N ASP A 641 -23.39 9.65 11.10
CA ASP A 641 -22.38 8.59 11.24
C ASP A 641 -20.98 9.18 11.21
N LEU A 642 -20.74 10.19 10.35
CA LEU A 642 -19.47 10.93 10.31
C LEU A 642 -19.18 11.60 11.65
N ARG A 643 -20.19 12.24 12.30
CA ARG A 643 -20.00 12.85 13.63
C ARG A 643 -19.70 11.80 14.70
N PHE A 644 -20.32 10.65 14.63
CA PHE A 644 -20.02 9.54 15.52
C PHE A 644 -18.59 9.02 15.32
N LEU A 645 -18.17 8.83 14.07
CA LEU A 645 -16.84 8.36 13.71
C LEU A 645 -15.74 9.34 14.06
N GLN A 646 -15.97 10.65 14.00
CA GLN A 646 -15.02 11.68 14.40
C GLN A 646 -14.59 11.57 15.87
N GLY A 647 -15.42 10.96 16.74
CA GLY A 647 -15.04 10.65 18.11
C GLY A 647 -14.00 9.54 18.25
N TYR A 648 -13.78 8.74 17.22
CA TYR A 648 -12.88 7.56 17.22
C TYR A 648 -11.72 7.67 16.25
N ILE A 649 -11.84 8.47 15.20
CA ILE A 649 -10.82 8.61 14.15
C ILE A 649 -10.37 10.06 14.09
N HIS A 650 -9.07 10.31 14.32
CA HIS A 650 -8.49 11.64 14.14
C HIS A 650 -8.25 11.89 12.64
N TRP A 651 -9.10 12.69 12.05
CA TRP A 651 -9.03 13.06 10.64
C TRP A 651 -8.00 14.17 10.45
N ASN A 652 -6.81 13.85 9.97
CA ASN A 652 -5.79 14.85 9.61
C ASN A 652 -5.91 15.33 8.14
N ILE A 653 -7.02 15.00 7.46
CA ILE A 653 -7.19 15.34 6.05
C ILE A 653 -7.96 16.65 5.97
N THR A 654 -7.33 17.65 5.42
CA THR A 654 -8.00 18.87 4.98
C THR A 654 -8.90 18.53 3.79
N GLU A 655 -10.15 18.97 3.79
CA GLU A 655 -11.12 18.73 2.72
C GLU A 655 -10.62 19.27 1.37
N ASP A 656 -9.68 20.21 1.38
CA ASP A 656 -9.08 20.84 0.21
C ASP A 656 -8.22 19.91 -0.67
N ASP A 657 -7.71 18.80 -0.12
CA ASP A 657 -6.87 17.85 -0.86
C ASP A 657 -7.66 16.73 -1.59
N ASP A 658 -8.94 16.56 -1.28
CA ASP A 658 -9.77 15.48 -1.81
C ASP A 658 -9.92 15.48 -3.36
N PRO A 659 -10.17 16.62 -4.04
CA PRO A 659 -10.32 16.62 -5.50
C PRO A 659 -9.04 16.25 -6.25
N LEU A 660 -7.88 16.66 -5.75
CA LEU A 660 -6.60 16.37 -6.40
C LEU A 660 -6.28 14.87 -6.38
N ILE A 661 -6.51 14.22 -5.25
CA ILE A 661 -6.23 12.79 -5.08
C ILE A 661 -7.14 11.96 -5.99
N ILE A 662 -8.43 12.27 -6.01
CA ILE A 662 -9.43 11.54 -6.81
C ILE A 662 -9.18 11.70 -8.31
N SER A 663 -8.69 12.87 -8.76
CA SER A 663 -8.46 13.19 -10.18
C SER A 663 -7.37 12.31 -10.83
N HIS A 664 -6.48 11.71 -10.06
CA HIS A 664 -5.39 10.86 -10.56
C HIS A 664 -5.78 9.39 -10.73
N VAL A 665 -6.98 8.98 -10.31
CA VAL A 665 -7.42 7.57 -10.38
C VAL A 665 -7.79 7.21 -11.82
N GLN A 666 -7.12 6.17 -12.35
CA GLN A 666 -7.38 5.55 -13.65
C GLN A 666 -7.37 4.02 -13.48
N SER A 667 -8.28 3.52 -12.65
CA SER A 667 -8.33 2.11 -12.25
C SER A 667 -9.63 1.45 -12.67
N GLU A 668 -9.49 0.30 -13.31
CA GLU A 668 -10.61 -0.58 -13.65
C GLU A 668 -11.01 -1.51 -12.49
N TRP A 669 -10.34 -1.39 -11.33
CA TRP A 669 -10.68 -2.22 -10.20
C TRP A 669 -12.13 -2.00 -9.76
N PRO A 670 -12.97 -3.05 -9.76
CA PRO A 670 -14.38 -2.93 -9.40
C PRO A 670 -14.54 -2.90 -7.89
N ILE A 671 -15.22 -1.87 -7.39
CA ILE A 671 -15.53 -1.67 -5.97
C ILE A 671 -16.96 -2.16 -5.70
N PRO A 672 -17.22 -2.87 -4.59
CA PRO A 672 -18.52 -3.46 -4.30
C PRO A 672 -19.59 -2.44 -3.80
N ILE A 673 -19.55 -1.19 -4.29
CA ILE A 673 -20.50 -0.13 -3.94
C ILE A 673 -21.67 -0.06 -4.91
N ALA A 674 -21.38 -0.26 -6.21
CA ALA A 674 -22.35 -0.20 -7.27
C ALA A 674 -22.88 -1.61 -7.56
N ASP A 675 -24.10 -1.66 -8.04
CA ASP A 675 -24.67 -2.88 -8.60
C ASP A 675 -23.85 -3.26 -9.86
N ARG A 676 -22.80 -4.03 -9.61
CA ARG A 676 -21.78 -4.40 -10.60
C ARG A 676 -22.39 -5.15 -11.79
N GLU A 677 -23.47 -5.85 -11.58
CA GLU A 677 -24.06 -6.71 -12.58
C GLU A 677 -25.01 -5.94 -13.50
N ARG A 678 -25.68 -4.92 -12.97
CA ARG A 678 -26.47 -3.98 -13.77
C ARG A 678 -25.59 -3.03 -14.56
N ASP A 679 -24.50 -2.57 -13.97
CA ASP A 679 -23.56 -1.62 -14.60
C ASP A 679 -22.11 -1.89 -14.16
N PRO A 680 -21.41 -2.87 -14.78
CA PRO A 680 -20.02 -3.17 -14.48
C PRO A 680 -19.09 -1.96 -14.64
N GLU A 681 -19.38 -1.08 -15.59
CA GLU A 681 -18.60 0.15 -15.80
C GLU A 681 -18.78 1.12 -14.64
N ALA A 682 -20.00 1.24 -14.09
CA ALA A 682 -20.25 2.10 -12.95
C ALA A 682 -19.53 1.65 -11.67
N ALA A 683 -19.20 0.36 -11.55
CA ALA A 683 -18.49 -0.21 -10.41
C ALA A 683 -16.98 0.05 -10.45
N LYS A 684 -16.40 0.41 -11.59
CA LYS A 684 -14.97 0.71 -11.71
C LYS A 684 -14.58 1.90 -10.82
N LEU A 685 -13.45 1.76 -10.14
CA LEU A 685 -12.95 2.78 -9.22
C LEU A 685 -12.81 4.15 -9.89
N GLU A 686 -12.31 4.23 -11.12
CA GLU A 686 -12.20 5.49 -11.88
C GLU A 686 -13.54 6.18 -12.12
N ASN A 687 -14.60 5.43 -12.40
CA ASN A 687 -15.92 5.98 -12.64
C ASN A 687 -16.58 6.47 -11.35
N LEU A 688 -16.37 5.74 -10.25
CA LEU A 688 -16.80 6.14 -8.92
C LEU A 688 -16.06 7.39 -8.45
N ALA A 689 -14.74 7.46 -8.66
CA ALA A 689 -13.90 8.60 -8.34
C ALA A 689 -14.33 9.86 -9.14
N ARG A 690 -14.61 9.72 -10.43
CA ARG A 690 -15.11 10.81 -11.28
C ARG A 690 -16.45 11.38 -10.79
N ARG A 691 -17.42 10.52 -10.48
CA ARG A 691 -18.72 10.92 -9.92
C ARG A 691 -18.55 11.69 -8.61
N LEU A 692 -17.65 11.24 -7.74
CA LEU A 692 -17.35 11.92 -6.50
C LEU A 692 -16.79 13.32 -6.73
N ASN A 693 -15.87 13.47 -7.66
CA ASN A 693 -15.28 14.77 -8.03
C ASN A 693 -16.32 15.73 -8.60
N GLU A 694 -17.22 15.25 -9.47
CA GLU A 694 -18.33 16.04 -10.03
C GLU A 694 -19.28 16.55 -8.94
N MET A 695 -19.60 15.71 -7.94
CA MET A 695 -20.45 16.12 -6.82
C MET A 695 -19.77 17.19 -5.94
N SER A 696 -18.48 17.06 -5.66
CA SER A 696 -17.71 18.04 -4.88
C SER A 696 -17.63 19.41 -5.59
N VAL A 697 -17.41 19.42 -6.91
CA VAL A 697 -17.37 20.65 -7.70
C VAL A 697 -18.73 21.36 -7.74
N ASN A 698 -19.83 20.60 -7.85
CA ASN A 698 -21.17 21.18 -7.86
C ASN A 698 -21.55 21.77 -6.50
N SER A 699 -21.25 21.08 -5.40
CA SER A 699 -21.45 21.59 -4.03
C SER A 699 -20.67 22.88 -3.76
N SER A 700 -19.43 22.97 -4.25
CA SER A 700 -18.61 24.20 -4.12
C SER A 700 -19.15 25.37 -4.94
N ARG A 701 -19.82 25.11 -6.07
CA ARG A 701 -20.48 26.14 -6.89
C ARG A 701 -21.76 26.67 -6.23
N GLU A 702 -22.59 25.77 -5.70
CA GLU A 702 -23.81 26.14 -4.99
C GLU A 702 -23.54 27.01 -3.77
N THR A 703 -22.50 26.64 -2.96
CA THR A 703 -22.08 27.47 -1.82
C THR A 703 -21.48 28.82 -2.22
N SER A 704 -20.84 28.92 -3.38
CA SER A 704 -20.32 30.18 -3.90
C SER A 704 -21.44 31.09 -4.39
N GLU A 705 -22.48 30.54 -5.05
CA GLU A 705 -23.65 31.27 -5.52
C GLU A 705 -24.55 31.73 -4.36
N GLU A 706 -24.70 30.94 -3.29
CA GLU A 706 -25.40 31.34 -2.08
C GLU A 706 -24.70 32.49 -1.36
N ASN A 707 -23.37 32.43 -1.21
CA ASN A 707 -22.58 33.51 -0.61
C ASN A 707 -22.58 34.82 -1.44
N GLU A 708 -22.65 34.73 -2.77
CA GLU A 708 -22.80 35.90 -3.63
C GLU A 708 -24.22 36.47 -3.59
N SER A 709 -25.23 35.64 -3.31
CA SER A 709 -26.62 36.09 -3.17
C SER A 709 -26.90 36.77 -1.81
N GLU A 710 -26.18 36.34 -0.74
CA GLU A 710 -26.28 36.97 0.59
C GLU A 710 -25.49 38.31 0.67
N THR A 711 -24.53 38.53 -0.22
CA THR A 711 -23.73 39.77 -0.27
C THR A 711 -24.33 40.85 -1.22
N ARG A 712 -25.41 40.58 -1.92
CA ARG A 712 -26.20 41.55 -2.70
C ARG A 712 -27.49 41.93 -2.00
#